data_cdc18a415a4fe1f43f7d8d5240a5bb23
#
_entry.id   cdc18a415a4fe1f43f7d8d5240a5bb23
#
_cell.length_a   1.000
_cell.length_b   1.000
_cell.length_c   1.000
_cell.angle_alpha   90.00
_cell.angle_beta   90.00
_cell.angle_gamma   90.00
#
_symmetry.space_group_name_H-M   'P 1'
#
loop_
_entity.id
_entity.type
_entity.pdbx_description
1 polymer ?
#
loop_
_entity_poly.entity_id
_entity_poly.type
_entity_poly.pdbx_seq_one_letter_code
_entity_poly.pdbx_strand_id
1 'polypeptide(L)'
;MKIIINANDVSREENKLWRGLGMVSGNNSSRLLIDYKALHPDKYLELLNLMFGKEGLNIGHLKIEMGADINSSSGTEPCTMRVADQVADVTRGAGFVLAADAKKINPDLTLDMLWWGEPKWIEDCGDDGPAGAGDLPGGEGDLPAGAGDFAEGAGNCPGGAENHTGGLATQKKNLYEARYSWYKGNLVQAYKVFGLKFDFVSATQNERGWDPEWIKFLSAKLKNEKNCPYDFSKIKIVAGEEVCTWNQADLMLNDQDLLNAVDVIGSHYTSWSNENVWKLRELGKEIWFSEGSSPMGYSKNLYKYDGNGSGLSGLNGVLDVANRFITMYPGGKMTLCEFQPVVAAYYDGVTYCHKQFISASSPWSGFYELDPGFFMMLHFSQFIKKGWAMVDQACYGDGKPAGDGHALAGAKYSYLTALDLQTGDLSCVITNTTENEIEYQLELENVDLAKNFYLYETSGVTKDKILKKSDLGCGKKELSIKIKPNSIVTISTINKNPMEGLKENINSRLEENFNLPENPSQVGDYGQVGNYGQAGKSDQESGANQILKLPYCDDFSYPDFADDFLEKRGNAPLFMTDEGGAFEVEKGPEKNVLRQQIAKADRAKEWGYTPDPVTNFGDDRWFNYSVEINGRFEVAENKAENYIGLGLRYNLPDSGKNGYWLQLFENGEWKFNRNDKCVRSGKIAVGKKSPGGCENPTAGENAMGGGGKIPPEKKTLGVAGKILPGEKKLCGAGKITPGGLAPKSQLTEWNKMKIQVEDDRISAWINDVLVLDELAGNLGITMQGGGRAAIFSSYNKNSFADLKVLPVGQNPYIRRYDCLDDCFEYVQDQNSKWDFGLMESFKQYKRTVVKGGENSLCKLNFEGTRFLITGSAGEMASVEISVDGKIYDKEYRVWKPGTGKPWFL
;
A
#
# COMPACT_ATOMS: atom_id res chain seq x y z
N MET A 1 -22.91 -33.48 -4.42
CA MET A 1 -22.30 -33.49 -3.08
C MET A 1 -23.41 -33.31 -2.02
N LYS A 2 -23.24 -33.79 -0.78
CA LYS A 2 -24.28 -33.68 0.28
C LYS A 2 -23.73 -32.82 1.43
N ILE A 3 -24.53 -31.86 1.90
CA ILE A 3 -24.24 -31.03 3.08
C ILE A 3 -25.44 -31.23 4.04
N ILE A 4 -25.18 -31.70 5.25
CA ILE A 4 -26.18 -31.78 6.31
C ILE A 4 -26.05 -30.55 7.18
N ILE A 5 -27.09 -29.73 7.25
CA ILE A 5 -27.14 -28.50 8.05
C ILE A 5 -28.08 -28.77 9.24
N ASN A 6 -27.49 -29.07 10.39
CA ASN A 6 -28.22 -29.28 11.63
C ASN A 6 -28.11 -28.05 12.55
N ALA A 7 -29.19 -27.31 12.76
CA ALA A 7 -29.21 -26.10 13.58
C ALA A 7 -28.85 -26.32 15.07
N ASN A 8 -28.79 -27.60 15.52
CA ASN A 8 -28.32 -27.93 16.86
C ASN A 8 -26.80 -28.12 16.96
N ASP A 9 -26.09 -28.21 15.81
CA ASP A 9 -24.65 -28.42 15.75
C ASP A 9 -23.89 -27.08 15.80
N VAL A 10 -24.12 -26.30 16.84
CA VAL A 10 -23.55 -24.96 17.03
C VAL A 10 -23.06 -24.75 18.47
N SER A 11 -21.96 -24.02 18.64
CA SER A 11 -21.52 -23.54 19.95
C SER A 11 -22.25 -22.25 20.33
N ARG A 12 -22.53 -22.09 21.62
CA ARG A 12 -23.11 -20.86 22.21
C ARG A 12 -22.12 -20.08 23.05
N GLU A 13 -20.88 -20.55 23.15
CA GLU A 13 -19.82 -19.90 23.91
C GLU A 13 -19.33 -18.67 23.17
N GLU A 14 -19.18 -17.54 23.86
CA GLU A 14 -18.86 -16.23 23.28
C GLU A 14 -17.57 -16.26 22.45
N ASN A 15 -16.51 -16.91 22.95
CA ASN A 15 -15.23 -17.03 22.25
C ASN A 15 -15.27 -17.90 20.98
N LYS A 16 -16.39 -18.57 20.72
CA LYS A 16 -16.62 -19.45 19.57
C LYS A 16 -17.58 -18.82 18.55
N LEU A 17 -18.23 -17.70 18.90
CA LEU A 17 -19.12 -17.00 17.97
C LEU A 17 -18.33 -16.20 16.94
N TRP A 18 -18.93 -16.06 15.77
CA TRP A 18 -18.34 -15.25 14.68
C TRP A 18 -18.20 -13.79 15.09
N ARG A 19 -17.00 -13.26 15.04
CA ARG A 19 -16.70 -11.85 15.36
C ARG A 19 -16.87 -10.94 14.14
N GLY A 20 -16.70 -11.46 12.94
CA GLY A 20 -16.91 -10.75 11.69
C GLY A 20 -15.65 -10.50 10.91
N LEU A 21 -15.72 -9.50 10.04
CA LEU A 21 -14.60 -9.00 9.26
C LEU A 21 -13.84 -7.93 10.05
N GLY A 22 -12.53 -7.96 9.95
CA GLY A 22 -11.63 -6.94 10.41
C GLY A 22 -10.77 -6.39 9.28
N MET A 23 -10.09 -5.28 9.54
CA MET A 23 -9.05 -4.74 8.68
C MET A 23 -7.90 -4.19 9.51
N VAL A 24 -6.72 -4.22 8.90
CA VAL A 24 -5.55 -3.51 9.40
C VAL A 24 -5.43 -2.19 8.66
N SER A 25 -5.34 -1.08 9.40
CA SER A 25 -4.97 0.22 8.85
C SER A 25 -3.44 0.33 8.88
N GLY A 26 -2.79 -0.55 8.15
CA GLY A 26 -1.36 -0.75 8.20
C GLY A 26 -0.62 -0.38 6.95
N ASN A 27 0.70 -0.30 7.05
CA ASN A 27 1.59 0.03 5.94
C ASN A 27 1.17 1.33 5.24
N ASN A 28 0.72 2.32 6.02
CA ASN A 28 0.23 3.61 5.51
C ASN A 28 -0.94 3.49 4.50
N SER A 29 -1.71 2.40 4.56
CA SER A 29 -2.77 2.11 3.58
C SER A 29 -3.90 3.13 3.58
N SER A 30 -4.04 3.93 4.63
CA SER A 30 -5.06 4.98 4.76
C SER A 30 -4.52 6.40 4.49
N ARG A 31 -3.26 6.55 4.06
CA ARG A 31 -2.57 7.85 4.02
C ARG A 31 -3.28 8.90 3.15
N LEU A 32 -3.68 8.56 1.93
CA LEU A 32 -4.36 9.50 1.05
C LEU A 32 -5.85 9.71 1.38
N LEU A 33 -6.44 8.87 2.26
CA LEU A 33 -7.84 9.07 2.70
C LEU A 33 -8.03 10.38 3.45
N ILE A 34 -7.01 10.88 4.14
CA ILE A 34 -7.10 12.19 4.80
C ILE A 34 -7.20 13.33 3.79
N ASP A 35 -6.69 13.16 2.57
CA ASP A 35 -6.84 14.14 1.49
C ASP A 35 -8.24 14.05 0.86
N TYR A 36 -8.81 12.84 0.69
CA TYR A 36 -10.24 12.69 0.34
C TYR A 36 -11.13 13.38 1.36
N LYS A 37 -10.87 13.19 2.66
CA LYS A 37 -11.62 13.86 3.73
C LYS A 37 -11.59 15.37 3.59
N ALA A 38 -10.46 15.95 3.22
CA ALA A 38 -10.27 17.39 3.07
C ALA A 38 -10.92 17.96 1.79
N LEU A 39 -10.77 17.27 0.65
CA LEU A 39 -11.10 17.80 -0.66
C LEU A 39 -12.44 17.30 -1.21
N HIS A 40 -12.81 16.07 -0.88
CA HIS A 40 -14.03 15.40 -1.33
C HIS A 40 -14.68 14.67 -0.14
N PRO A 41 -15.19 15.40 0.87
CA PRO A 41 -15.73 14.80 2.09
C PRO A 41 -16.93 13.88 1.81
N ASP A 42 -17.70 14.12 0.77
CA ASP A 42 -18.75 13.24 0.28
C ASP A 42 -18.19 11.89 -0.17
N LYS A 43 -17.11 11.87 -0.94
CA LYS A 43 -16.45 10.64 -1.39
C LYS A 43 -15.77 9.91 -0.24
N TYR A 44 -15.18 10.64 0.69
CA TYR A 44 -14.66 10.05 1.91
C TYR A 44 -15.74 9.33 2.72
N LEU A 45 -16.91 9.96 2.87
CA LEU A 45 -18.06 9.37 3.57
C LEU A 45 -18.59 8.13 2.82
N GLU A 46 -18.66 8.16 1.49
CA GLU A 46 -18.98 6.97 0.67
C GLU A 46 -18.02 5.82 0.98
N LEU A 47 -16.69 6.08 0.99
CA LEU A 47 -15.66 5.09 1.31
C LEU A 47 -15.83 4.51 2.71
N LEU A 48 -16.11 5.34 3.71
CA LEU A 48 -16.39 4.88 5.07
C LEU A 48 -17.62 3.98 5.14
N ASN A 49 -18.71 4.34 4.45
CA ASN A 49 -19.92 3.51 4.40
C ASN A 49 -19.70 2.18 3.66
N LEU A 50 -18.88 2.16 2.61
CA LEU A 50 -18.51 0.94 1.91
C LEU A 50 -17.71 -0.02 2.81
N MET A 51 -16.83 0.50 3.65
CA MET A 51 -16.03 -0.32 4.58
C MET A 51 -16.81 -0.70 5.84
N PHE A 52 -17.36 0.27 6.56
CA PHE A 52 -17.89 0.09 7.92
C PHE A 52 -19.42 0.11 8.00
N GLY A 53 -20.09 0.56 6.95
CA GLY A 53 -21.55 0.63 6.90
C GLY A 53 -22.20 -0.75 6.77
N LYS A 54 -23.42 -0.89 7.31
CA LYS A 54 -24.19 -2.14 7.34
C LYS A 54 -24.49 -2.73 5.95
N GLU A 55 -24.54 -1.88 4.93
CA GLU A 55 -24.81 -2.29 3.55
C GLU A 55 -23.52 -2.52 2.74
N GLY A 56 -22.36 -2.16 3.29
CA GLY A 56 -21.04 -2.41 2.72
C GLY A 56 -20.39 -3.67 3.26
N LEU A 57 -19.07 -3.65 3.44
CA LEU A 57 -18.33 -4.76 4.03
C LEU A 57 -18.65 -4.97 5.52
N ASN A 58 -19.30 -4.01 6.16
CA ASN A 58 -19.73 -4.09 7.56
C ASN A 58 -18.59 -4.52 8.49
N ILE A 59 -17.41 -3.95 8.28
CA ILE A 59 -16.21 -4.25 9.07
C ILE A 59 -16.49 -3.91 10.54
N GLY A 60 -16.32 -4.89 11.40
CA GLY A 60 -16.60 -4.82 12.83
C GLY A 60 -15.37 -4.72 13.72
N HIS A 61 -14.16 -4.76 13.12
CA HIS A 61 -12.90 -4.69 13.84
C HIS A 61 -11.86 -3.92 13.02
N LEU A 62 -11.14 -3.00 13.67
CA LEU A 62 -10.08 -2.20 13.04
C LEU A 62 -8.82 -2.24 13.89
N LYS A 63 -7.75 -2.79 13.33
CA LYS A 63 -6.41 -2.80 13.90
C LYS A 63 -5.62 -1.62 13.37
N ILE A 64 -5.03 -0.82 14.28
CA ILE A 64 -4.27 0.38 13.97
C ILE A 64 -2.81 0.14 14.29
N GLU A 65 -1.91 0.41 13.37
CA GLU A 65 -0.48 0.29 13.58
C GLU A 65 0.09 1.48 14.37
N MET A 66 0.93 1.18 15.35
CA MET A 66 1.84 2.14 15.97
C MET A 66 3.16 2.10 15.20
N GLY A 67 3.45 3.12 14.41
CA GLY A 67 4.64 3.23 13.58
C GLY A 67 5.86 3.78 14.31
N ALA A 68 7.01 3.75 13.61
CA ALA A 68 8.30 4.26 14.08
C ALA A 68 9.02 5.12 13.03
N ASP A 69 8.31 5.76 12.10
CA ASP A 69 8.84 6.55 10.98
C ASP A 69 9.72 5.74 10.00
N ILE A 70 9.50 4.45 9.91
CA ILE A 70 10.19 3.55 8.99
C ILE A 70 9.22 3.01 7.94
N ASN A 71 9.74 2.81 6.73
CA ASN A 71 8.97 2.20 5.67
C ASN A 71 8.78 0.71 5.95
N SER A 72 7.59 0.23 5.74
CA SER A 72 7.28 -1.19 5.76
C SER A 72 7.20 -1.74 4.32
N SER A 73 6.02 -1.86 3.77
CA SER A 73 5.81 -2.38 2.42
C SER A 73 4.98 -1.46 1.54
N SER A 74 4.24 -0.53 2.11
CA SER A 74 3.33 0.36 1.39
C SER A 74 3.48 1.83 1.82
N GLY A 75 4.63 2.19 2.37
CA GLY A 75 4.94 3.52 2.86
C GLY A 75 5.31 3.54 4.34
N THR A 76 5.62 4.72 4.84
CA THR A 76 6.03 4.94 6.22
C THR A 76 4.81 5.03 7.13
N GLU A 77 4.78 4.22 8.19
CA GLU A 77 3.84 4.41 9.29
C GLU A 77 4.45 5.38 10.30
N PRO A 78 3.84 6.57 10.52
CA PRO A 78 4.44 7.62 11.32
C PRO A 78 4.53 7.27 12.81
N CYS A 79 5.61 7.70 13.44
CA CYS A 79 5.80 7.58 14.89
C CYS A 79 5.02 8.66 15.63
N THR A 80 4.16 8.26 16.56
CA THR A 80 3.40 9.17 17.42
C THR A 80 4.23 9.76 18.56
N MET A 81 5.31 9.07 18.99
CA MET A 81 6.22 9.48 20.07
C MET A 81 7.67 9.28 19.63
N ARG A 82 8.29 10.32 19.08
CA ARG A 82 9.69 10.27 18.62
C ARG A 82 10.73 10.35 19.73
N VAL A 83 10.32 10.84 20.91
CA VAL A 83 11.17 10.89 22.14
C VAL A 83 10.36 10.49 23.36
N ALA A 84 11.04 9.99 24.39
CA ALA A 84 10.43 9.36 25.59
C ALA A 84 9.41 10.24 26.33
N ASP A 85 9.69 11.55 26.44
CA ASP A 85 8.84 12.48 27.19
C ASP A 85 7.83 13.23 26.31
N GLN A 86 7.73 12.87 25.04
CA GLN A 86 6.79 13.46 24.12
C GLN A 86 5.36 13.01 24.43
N VAL A 87 4.42 13.94 24.38
CA VAL A 87 3.01 13.61 24.32
C VAL A 87 2.75 12.96 22.96
N ALA A 88 2.11 11.80 22.93
CA ALA A 88 1.84 11.09 21.68
C ALA A 88 0.96 11.94 20.76
N ASP A 89 1.43 12.17 19.55
CA ASP A 89 0.69 12.86 18.50
C ASP A 89 0.00 11.82 17.60
N VAL A 90 -1.19 11.41 18.01
CA VAL A 90 -2.00 10.41 17.30
C VAL A 90 -2.61 10.92 16.00
N THR A 91 -2.48 12.22 15.69
CA THR A 91 -2.94 12.78 14.41
C THR A 91 -1.97 12.48 13.27
N ARG A 92 -0.72 12.13 13.55
CA ARG A 92 0.27 11.72 12.53
C ARG A 92 -0.15 10.46 11.79
N GLY A 93 -0.72 9.48 12.49
CA GLY A 93 -1.16 8.22 11.88
C GLY A 93 -2.53 8.33 11.23
N ALA A 94 -2.63 8.09 9.93
CA ALA A 94 -3.92 8.08 9.23
C ALA A 94 -4.89 7.04 9.80
N GLY A 95 -4.39 5.96 10.41
CA GLY A 95 -5.18 4.92 11.04
C GLY A 95 -6.02 5.41 12.22
N PHE A 96 -5.49 6.28 13.08
CA PHE A 96 -6.25 6.87 14.20
C PHE A 96 -7.37 7.79 13.72
N VAL A 97 -7.08 8.59 12.69
CA VAL A 97 -8.09 9.47 12.05
C VAL A 97 -9.20 8.63 11.42
N LEU A 98 -8.83 7.58 10.69
CA LEU A 98 -9.78 6.64 10.10
C LEU A 98 -10.66 5.97 11.18
N ALA A 99 -10.07 5.52 12.30
CA ALA A 99 -10.81 4.91 13.39
C ALA A 99 -11.84 5.85 14.03
N ALA A 100 -11.46 7.11 14.20
CA ALA A 100 -12.37 8.12 14.76
C ALA A 100 -13.61 8.33 13.88
N ASP A 101 -13.42 8.35 12.56
CA ASP A 101 -14.53 8.52 11.62
C ASP A 101 -15.31 7.20 11.41
N ALA A 102 -14.60 6.05 11.38
CA ALA A 102 -15.23 4.73 11.29
C ALA A 102 -16.18 4.44 12.46
N LYS A 103 -15.82 4.88 13.67
CA LYS A 103 -16.69 4.77 14.87
C LYS A 103 -17.99 5.57 14.74
N LYS A 104 -18.02 6.64 13.95
CA LYS A 104 -19.27 7.39 13.68
C LYS A 104 -20.21 6.60 12.76
N ILE A 105 -19.65 5.83 11.82
CA ILE A 105 -20.42 4.96 10.91
C ILE A 105 -20.85 3.67 11.62
N ASN A 106 -19.92 3.03 12.34
CA ASN A 106 -20.15 1.80 13.09
C ASN A 106 -19.76 2.00 14.56
N PRO A 107 -20.67 2.44 15.43
CA PRO A 107 -20.40 2.63 16.86
C PRO A 107 -19.93 1.33 17.59
N ASP A 108 -20.33 0.16 17.07
CA ASP A 108 -19.98 -1.16 17.62
C ASP A 108 -18.63 -1.71 17.09
N LEU A 109 -17.92 -0.90 16.28
CA LEU A 109 -16.58 -1.22 15.79
C LEU A 109 -15.63 -1.44 16.98
N THR A 110 -14.95 -2.57 17.03
CA THR A 110 -13.89 -2.82 18.01
C THR A 110 -12.55 -2.35 17.49
N LEU A 111 -11.69 -1.85 18.36
CA LEU A 111 -10.38 -1.30 18.02
C LEU A 111 -9.27 -2.12 18.67
N ASP A 112 -8.23 -2.41 17.87
CA ASP A 112 -6.98 -3.00 18.29
C ASP A 112 -5.81 -2.07 17.95
N MET A 113 -4.75 -2.13 18.74
CA MET A 113 -3.55 -1.33 18.53
C MET A 113 -2.35 -2.26 18.37
N LEU A 114 -1.81 -2.30 17.15
CA LEU A 114 -0.70 -3.18 16.78
C LEU A 114 0.65 -2.48 16.99
N TRP A 115 1.56 -3.18 17.61
CA TRP A 115 2.96 -2.79 17.66
C TRP A 115 3.62 -3.11 16.31
N TRP A 116 3.69 -2.11 15.42
CA TRP A 116 4.34 -2.25 14.13
C TRP A 116 5.85 -2.08 14.22
N GLY A 117 6.30 -0.88 14.61
CA GLY A 117 7.70 -0.53 14.79
C GLY A 117 7.96 0.11 16.13
N GLU A 118 9.11 -0.14 16.73
CA GLU A 118 9.51 0.42 18.00
C GLU A 118 10.32 1.69 17.82
N PRO A 119 9.95 2.82 18.46
CA PRO A 119 10.73 4.03 18.38
C PRO A 119 12.16 3.85 18.92
N LYS A 120 13.14 4.54 18.32
CA LYS A 120 14.56 4.41 18.68
C LYS A 120 14.84 4.59 20.17
N TRP A 121 14.16 5.53 20.84
CA TRP A 121 14.36 5.78 22.27
C TRP A 121 13.94 4.59 23.17
N ILE A 122 13.08 3.70 22.69
CA ILE A 122 12.74 2.45 23.40
C ILE A 122 13.85 1.43 23.18
N GLU A 123 14.31 1.27 21.93
CA GLU A 123 15.41 0.36 21.60
C GLU A 123 16.66 0.69 22.43
N ASP A 124 16.96 1.99 22.61
CA ASP A 124 18.10 2.47 23.41
C ASP A 124 17.99 2.10 24.89
N CYS A 125 16.80 1.88 25.43
CA CYS A 125 16.62 1.39 26.81
C CYS A 125 17.05 -0.09 27.00
N GLY A 126 17.21 -0.83 25.91
CA GLY A 126 17.66 -2.22 25.92
C GLY A 126 19.16 -2.41 25.65
N ASP A 127 19.85 -1.40 25.10
CA ASP A 127 21.24 -1.47 24.65
C ASP A 127 22.18 -0.67 25.55
N ASP A 128 22.57 -1.20 26.73
CA ASP A 128 23.70 -0.67 27.53
C ASP A 128 24.97 -1.56 27.37
N GLY A 129 25.35 -1.83 26.12
CA GLY A 129 26.64 -2.44 25.79
C GLY A 129 27.43 -1.55 24.81
N PRO A 130 28.78 -1.48 24.89
CA PRO A 130 29.52 -0.78 23.83
C PRO A 130 29.21 -1.44 22.50
N ALA A 131 28.87 -0.64 21.54
CA ALA A 131 28.54 -1.07 20.17
C ALA A 131 29.58 -2.07 19.64
N GLY A 132 29.31 -3.33 19.82
CA GLY A 132 29.98 -4.41 19.12
C GLY A 132 29.29 -4.50 17.76
N ALA A 133 29.90 -3.89 16.76
CA ALA A 133 29.52 -4.05 15.37
C ALA A 133 29.56 -5.54 15.02
N GLY A 134 28.42 -6.18 15.04
CA GLY A 134 28.18 -7.44 14.38
C GLY A 134 27.65 -7.11 12.99
N ASP A 135 28.57 -6.79 12.07
CA ASP A 135 28.26 -6.78 10.64
C ASP A 135 27.71 -8.15 10.26
N LEU A 136 26.42 -8.21 10.01
CA LEU A 136 25.88 -9.27 9.18
C LEU A 136 26.33 -8.97 7.74
N PRO A 137 26.95 -9.94 7.06
CA PRO A 137 27.46 -9.72 5.72
C PRO A 137 26.29 -9.38 4.80
N GLY A 138 26.39 -8.20 4.19
CA GLY A 138 25.53 -7.82 3.08
C GLY A 138 25.72 -8.82 1.94
N GLY A 139 24.79 -9.73 1.80
CA GLY A 139 24.68 -10.59 0.63
C GLY A 139 23.98 -9.80 -0.47
N GLU A 140 24.75 -9.26 -1.42
CA GLU A 140 24.22 -9.02 -2.75
C GLU A 140 23.82 -10.39 -3.32
N GLY A 141 22.54 -10.68 -3.35
CA GLY A 141 22.00 -11.87 -3.95
C GLY A 141 20.59 -11.61 -4.41
N ASP A 142 20.40 -11.68 -5.73
CA ASP A 142 19.09 -11.76 -6.37
C ASP A 142 18.21 -12.73 -5.59
N LEU A 143 17.11 -12.21 -5.03
CA LEU A 143 16.06 -13.06 -4.49
C LEU A 143 15.38 -13.77 -5.66
N PRO A 144 15.43 -15.09 -5.75
CA PRO A 144 14.63 -15.82 -6.72
C PRO A 144 13.16 -15.70 -6.33
N ALA A 145 12.33 -15.56 -7.34
CA ALA A 145 10.89 -15.72 -7.19
C ALA A 145 10.61 -17.16 -6.70
N GLY A 146 10.24 -17.30 -5.43
CA GLY A 146 9.94 -18.58 -4.83
C GLY A 146 10.21 -18.52 -3.34
N ALA A 147 9.15 -18.61 -2.54
CA ALA A 147 9.24 -18.77 -1.11
C ALA A 147 10.13 -19.99 -0.77
N GLY A 148 11.22 -19.73 -0.11
CA GLY A 148 12.10 -20.78 0.37
C GLY A 148 13.01 -20.25 1.47
N ASP A 149 12.92 -20.88 2.62
CA ASP A 149 13.89 -20.93 3.69
C ASP A 149 14.05 -19.69 4.60
N PHE A 150 13.10 -19.55 5.52
CA PHE A 150 13.39 -19.06 6.85
C PHE A 150 12.95 -20.12 7.88
N ALA A 151 13.67 -21.21 7.97
CA ALA A 151 13.59 -22.13 9.10
C ALA A 151 15.00 -22.56 9.46
N GLU A 152 15.24 -22.59 10.77
CA GLU A 152 16.41 -23.13 11.46
C GLU A 152 17.62 -22.22 11.65
N GLY A 153 17.68 -21.65 12.83
CA GLY A 153 18.84 -20.98 13.41
C GLY A 153 18.78 -20.89 14.94
N ALA A 154 18.11 -21.83 15.62
CA ALA A 154 18.29 -22.00 17.07
C ALA A 154 19.66 -22.69 17.30
N GLY A 155 20.74 -21.95 17.16
CA GLY A 155 22.09 -22.37 17.52
C GLY A 155 22.29 -22.21 19.02
N ASN A 156 22.37 -23.32 19.77
CA ASN A 156 22.90 -23.40 21.11
C ASN A 156 24.30 -22.77 21.19
N CYS A 157 24.45 -21.68 21.90
CA CYS A 157 25.74 -21.21 22.37
C CYS A 157 26.06 -21.90 23.72
N PRO A 158 27.23 -22.53 23.85
CA PRO A 158 27.62 -23.12 25.11
C PRO A 158 28.04 -22.06 26.12
N GLY A 159 27.63 -22.26 27.37
CA GLY A 159 27.75 -21.36 28.49
C GLY A 159 29.16 -20.94 28.87
N GLY A 160 29.28 -19.70 29.29
CA GLY A 160 30.24 -19.17 30.21
C GLY A 160 29.48 -18.41 31.30
N ALA A 161 29.30 -19.03 32.42
CA ALA A 161 28.67 -18.41 33.59
C ALA A 161 29.68 -17.49 34.24
N GLU A 162 29.45 -16.16 34.14
CA GLU A 162 29.96 -15.19 35.10
C GLU A 162 28.84 -14.22 35.51
N ASN A 163 28.75 -13.98 36.84
CA ASN A 163 27.72 -13.26 37.51
C ASN A 163 27.44 -11.82 37.02
N HIS A 164 26.40 -11.67 36.17
CA HIS A 164 25.82 -10.37 35.81
C HIS A 164 24.28 -10.39 35.88
N THR A 165 23.69 -11.17 36.77
CA THR A 165 22.23 -11.38 36.84
C THR A 165 21.47 -10.15 37.31
N GLY A 166 22.07 -9.22 38.01
CA GLY A 166 21.40 -8.01 38.51
C GLY A 166 21.25 -6.89 37.44
N GLY A 167 22.21 -6.78 36.49
CA GLY A 167 22.19 -5.77 35.43
C GLY A 167 21.14 -6.07 34.36
N LEU A 168 21.11 -7.28 33.85
CA LEU A 168 20.17 -7.74 32.82
C LEU A 168 18.69 -7.64 33.24
N ALA A 169 18.37 -7.96 34.49
CA ALA A 169 17.01 -7.86 35.03
C ALA A 169 16.54 -6.40 35.12
N THR A 170 17.46 -5.48 35.46
CA THR A 170 17.18 -4.03 35.52
C THR A 170 17.00 -3.43 34.14
N GLN A 171 17.81 -3.83 33.15
CA GLN A 171 17.71 -3.39 31.76
C GLN A 171 16.39 -3.83 31.11
N LYS A 172 16.03 -5.12 31.22
CA LYS A 172 14.73 -5.61 30.76
C LYS A 172 13.56 -4.86 31.39
N LYS A 173 13.63 -4.55 32.66
CA LYS A 173 12.60 -3.77 33.35
C LYS A 173 12.49 -2.36 32.79
N ASN A 174 13.59 -1.67 32.49
CA ASN A 174 13.60 -0.33 31.90
C ASN A 174 12.99 -0.36 30.49
N LEU A 175 13.35 -1.34 29.69
CA LEU A 175 12.76 -1.55 28.35
C LEU A 175 11.24 -1.76 28.42
N TYR A 176 10.75 -2.59 29.33
CA TYR A 176 9.33 -2.86 29.49
C TYR A 176 8.55 -1.63 29.99
N GLU A 177 9.13 -0.84 30.90
CA GLU A 177 8.53 0.43 31.35
C GLU A 177 8.47 1.46 30.20
N ALA A 178 9.54 1.57 29.40
CA ALA A 178 9.57 2.45 28.22
C ALA A 178 8.51 2.05 27.18
N ARG A 179 8.43 0.76 26.86
CA ARG A 179 7.45 0.22 25.94
C ARG A 179 6.02 0.43 26.45
N TYR A 180 5.76 0.17 27.73
CA TYR A 180 4.47 0.45 28.35
C TYR A 180 4.11 1.94 28.31
N SER A 181 5.08 2.83 28.55
CA SER A 181 4.87 4.28 28.43
C SER A 181 4.38 4.69 27.05
N TRP A 182 4.95 4.08 26.01
CA TRP A 182 4.53 4.30 24.62
C TRP A 182 3.11 3.79 24.34
N TYR A 183 2.77 2.56 24.76
CA TYR A 183 1.39 2.04 24.69
C TYR A 183 0.41 2.94 25.41
N LYS A 184 0.70 3.27 26.65
CA LYS A 184 -0.14 4.14 27.47
C LYS A 184 -0.29 5.54 26.85
N GLY A 185 0.79 6.11 26.35
CA GLY A 185 0.78 7.40 25.65
C GLY A 185 -0.22 7.43 24.49
N ASN A 186 -0.17 6.42 23.62
CA ASN A 186 -1.09 6.27 22.50
C ASN A 186 -2.54 6.07 22.96
N LEU A 187 -2.80 5.16 23.90
CA LEU A 187 -4.15 4.91 24.45
C LEU A 187 -4.78 6.17 25.07
N VAL A 188 -3.99 6.90 25.85
CA VAL A 188 -4.43 8.14 26.52
C VAL A 188 -4.73 9.24 25.50
N GLN A 189 -3.86 9.45 24.51
CA GLN A 189 -4.03 10.51 23.54
C GLN A 189 -5.11 10.19 22.50
N ALA A 190 -5.23 8.93 22.08
CA ALA A 190 -6.34 8.49 21.22
C ALA A 190 -7.71 8.78 21.87
N TYR A 191 -7.82 8.58 23.20
CA TYR A 191 -9.03 8.96 23.91
C TYR A 191 -9.19 10.49 24.03
N LYS A 192 -8.14 11.22 24.40
CA LYS A 192 -8.23 12.67 24.59
C LYS A 192 -8.52 13.43 23.29
N VAL A 193 -7.91 13.03 22.19
CA VAL A 193 -8.01 13.72 20.89
C VAL A 193 -9.25 13.28 20.14
N PHE A 194 -9.54 11.98 20.11
CA PHE A 194 -10.59 11.41 19.28
C PHE A 194 -11.74 10.74 20.05
N GLY A 195 -11.66 10.61 21.37
CA GLY A 195 -12.62 9.86 22.16
C GLY A 195 -12.53 8.34 22.00
N LEU A 196 -11.47 7.83 21.36
CA LEU A 196 -11.31 6.42 21.08
C LEU A 196 -10.97 5.61 22.33
N LYS A 197 -11.69 4.50 22.53
CA LYS A 197 -11.38 3.47 23.51
C LYS A 197 -10.98 2.22 22.77
N PHE A 198 -9.82 1.69 23.09
CA PHE A 198 -9.35 0.44 22.53
C PHE A 198 -9.91 -0.75 23.31
N ASP A 199 -10.37 -1.76 22.58
CA ASP A 199 -10.88 -3.01 23.11
C ASP A 199 -9.75 -4.03 23.23
N PHE A 200 -8.74 -3.91 22.39
CA PHE A 200 -7.59 -4.82 22.27
C PHE A 200 -6.28 -4.04 22.11
N VAL A 201 -5.19 -4.71 22.46
CA VAL A 201 -3.82 -4.34 22.11
C VAL A 201 -3.04 -5.59 21.73
N SER A 202 -2.33 -5.53 20.63
CA SER A 202 -1.38 -6.57 20.24
C SER A 202 -0.10 -6.43 21.07
N ALA A 203 0.24 -7.48 21.80
CA ALA A 203 1.38 -7.48 22.72
C ALA A 203 2.69 -7.92 22.07
N THR A 204 2.64 -8.33 20.80
CA THR A 204 3.80 -8.76 20.01
C THR A 204 4.05 -7.79 18.87
N GLN A 205 5.32 -7.60 18.53
CA GLN A 205 5.66 -6.83 17.35
C GLN A 205 5.23 -7.61 16.11
N ASN A 206 4.66 -6.90 15.14
CA ASN A 206 4.22 -7.48 13.88
C ASN A 206 5.29 -8.37 13.25
N GLU A 207 4.95 -9.63 12.99
CA GLU A 207 5.79 -10.65 12.33
C GLU A 207 7.19 -10.85 12.95
N ARG A 208 7.30 -10.62 14.25
CA ARG A 208 8.52 -10.84 15.04
C ARG A 208 8.25 -11.83 16.15
N GLY A 209 9.30 -12.41 16.68
CA GLY A 209 9.22 -13.29 17.83
C GLY A 209 8.66 -12.56 19.06
N TRP A 210 8.06 -13.26 20.00
CA TRP A 210 7.45 -12.69 21.15
C TRP A 210 8.21 -12.94 22.46
N ASP A 211 7.98 -12.01 23.41
CA ASP A 211 8.57 -12.05 24.73
C ASP A 211 7.46 -12.33 25.78
N PRO A 212 7.33 -13.57 26.28
CA PRO A 212 6.32 -13.93 27.28
C PRO A 212 6.37 -13.08 28.53
N GLU A 213 7.53 -12.66 28.97
CA GLU A 213 7.68 -11.82 30.16
C GLU A 213 7.15 -10.41 29.93
N TRP A 214 7.36 -9.86 28.74
CA TRP A 214 6.75 -8.60 28.32
C TRP A 214 5.22 -8.71 28.29
N ILE A 215 4.66 -9.77 27.72
CA ILE A 215 3.20 -9.98 27.64
C ILE A 215 2.60 -10.02 29.05
N LYS A 216 3.20 -10.78 29.97
CA LYS A 216 2.77 -10.83 31.40
C LYS A 216 2.88 -9.45 32.07
N PHE A 217 3.96 -8.71 31.76
CA PHE A 217 4.19 -7.36 32.28
C PHE A 217 3.11 -6.39 31.78
N LEU A 218 2.84 -6.36 30.46
CA LEU A 218 1.81 -5.52 29.86
C LEU A 218 0.42 -5.81 30.46
N SER A 219 0.06 -7.10 30.59
CA SER A 219 -1.19 -7.51 31.21
C SER A 219 -1.32 -7.00 32.65
N ALA A 220 -0.26 -7.15 33.43
CA ALA A 220 -0.24 -6.66 34.83
C ALA A 220 -0.36 -5.13 34.88
N LYS A 221 0.31 -4.41 33.99
CA LYS A 221 0.23 -2.94 33.89
C LYS A 221 -1.18 -2.47 33.53
N LEU A 222 -1.80 -3.01 32.51
CA LEU A 222 -3.15 -2.64 32.07
C LEU A 222 -4.18 -2.92 33.19
N LYS A 223 -4.11 -4.08 33.82
CA LYS A 223 -5.03 -4.47 34.94
C LYS A 223 -4.91 -3.58 36.16
N ASN A 224 -3.73 -3.01 36.44
CA ASN A 224 -3.46 -2.23 37.64
C ASN A 224 -3.34 -0.72 37.40
N GLU A 225 -3.45 -0.23 36.17
CA GLU A 225 -3.33 1.19 35.83
C GLU A 225 -4.50 1.99 36.44
N LYS A 226 -4.18 2.99 37.24
CA LYS A 226 -5.17 3.87 37.87
C LYS A 226 -5.23 5.26 37.26
N ASN A 227 -4.16 5.68 36.59
CA ASN A 227 -4.08 6.99 35.96
C ASN A 227 -4.36 6.86 34.48
N CYS A 228 -5.60 6.56 34.13
CA CYS A 228 -6.07 6.34 32.78
C CYS A 228 -7.45 7.00 32.56
N PRO A 229 -7.77 7.43 31.33
CA PRO A 229 -9.02 8.14 31.04
C PRO A 229 -10.24 7.23 30.94
N TYR A 230 -10.06 5.92 30.84
CA TYR A 230 -11.09 4.88 30.88
C TYR A 230 -10.48 3.59 31.47
N ASP A 231 -11.29 2.60 31.73
CA ASP A 231 -10.89 1.36 32.41
C ASP A 231 -10.00 0.48 31.53
N PHE A 232 -8.68 0.58 31.69
CA PHE A 232 -7.70 -0.20 30.94
C PHE A 232 -7.71 -1.70 31.31
N SER A 233 -8.28 -2.06 32.48
CA SER A 233 -8.37 -3.48 32.88
C SER A 233 -9.29 -4.31 31.98
N LYS A 234 -10.09 -3.65 31.13
CA LYS A 234 -10.97 -4.28 30.16
C LYS A 234 -10.34 -4.47 28.79
N ILE A 235 -9.17 -3.88 28.57
CA ILE A 235 -8.43 -4.06 27.31
C ILE A 235 -7.92 -5.50 27.28
N LYS A 236 -8.28 -6.22 26.22
CA LYS A 236 -7.85 -7.60 25.95
C LYS A 236 -6.50 -7.61 25.25
N ILE A 237 -5.69 -8.62 25.53
CA ILE A 237 -4.39 -8.82 24.91
C ILE A 237 -4.49 -9.83 23.78
N VAL A 238 -4.09 -9.38 22.58
CA VAL A 238 -3.83 -10.24 21.42
C VAL A 238 -2.35 -10.62 21.42
N ALA A 239 -2.06 -11.89 21.26
CA ALA A 239 -0.70 -12.40 21.12
C ALA A 239 -0.60 -13.35 19.93
N GLY A 240 0.60 -13.41 19.34
CA GLY A 240 0.86 -14.20 18.14
C GLY A 240 1.43 -13.34 17.05
N GLU A 241 0.62 -12.67 16.27
CA GLU A 241 1.03 -11.75 15.19
C GLU A 241 2.27 -12.21 14.38
N GLU A 242 2.44 -13.53 14.27
CA GLU A 242 3.55 -14.18 13.56
C GLU A 242 3.05 -14.84 12.28
N VAL A 243 3.96 -14.98 11.32
CA VAL A 243 3.64 -15.57 10.02
C VAL A 243 3.51 -17.09 10.12
N CYS A 244 2.31 -17.60 9.87
CA CYS A 244 2.00 -19.04 9.72
C CYS A 244 2.46 -19.96 10.85
N THR A 245 2.61 -19.46 12.07
CA THR A 245 3.04 -20.25 13.21
C THR A 245 2.05 -20.20 14.38
N TRP A 246 2.06 -21.23 15.19
CA TRP A 246 1.26 -21.38 16.41
C TRP A 246 2.11 -21.88 17.58
N ASN A 247 3.42 -21.67 17.55
CA ASN A 247 4.35 -22.08 18.61
C ASN A 247 3.97 -21.47 19.96
N GLN A 248 3.28 -20.35 19.94
CA GLN A 248 2.77 -19.66 21.12
C GLN A 248 1.82 -20.53 21.94
N ALA A 249 1.04 -21.38 21.28
CA ALA A 249 0.08 -22.24 21.97
C ALA A 249 0.75 -23.19 22.95
N ASP A 250 1.91 -23.75 22.60
CA ASP A 250 2.68 -24.62 23.49
C ASP A 250 3.19 -23.89 24.72
N LEU A 251 3.68 -22.65 24.52
CA LEU A 251 4.16 -21.83 25.66
C LEU A 251 3.01 -21.47 26.59
N MET A 252 1.85 -21.07 26.06
CA MET A 252 0.66 -20.74 26.88
C MET A 252 0.13 -21.93 27.65
N LEU A 253 0.13 -23.12 27.08
CA LEU A 253 -0.31 -24.34 27.75
C LEU A 253 0.63 -24.79 28.89
N ASN A 254 1.90 -24.36 28.84
CA ASN A 254 2.92 -24.71 29.83
C ASN A 254 3.21 -23.57 30.83
N ASP A 255 2.61 -22.40 30.68
CA ASP A 255 2.77 -21.22 31.54
C ASP A 255 1.40 -20.63 31.89
N GLN A 256 0.91 -20.91 33.10
CA GLN A 256 -0.40 -20.46 33.55
C GLN A 256 -0.52 -18.93 33.63
N ASP A 257 0.54 -18.22 33.97
CA ASP A 257 0.54 -16.76 34.05
C ASP A 257 0.44 -16.15 32.66
N LEU A 258 1.13 -16.74 31.69
CA LEU A 258 1.02 -16.36 30.30
C LEU A 258 -0.38 -16.67 29.72
N LEU A 259 -0.92 -17.85 30.04
CA LEU A 259 -2.30 -18.21 29.69
C LEU A 259 -3.31 -17.20 30.21
N ASN A 260 -3.13 -16.74 31.46
CA ASN A 260 -3.99 -15.74 32.08
C ASN A 260 -3.79 -14.33 31.57
N ALA A 261 -2.63 -14.04 30.94
CA ALA A 261 -2.30 -12.74 30.41
C ALA A 261 -2.88 -12.51 29.01
N VAL A 262 -3.02 -13.56 28.21
CA VAL A 262 -3.45 -13.51 26.80
C VAL A 262 -4.93 -13.83 26.68
N ASP A 263 -5.69 -13.03 25.96
CA ASP A 263 -7.12 -13.23 25.68
C ASP A 263 -7.36 -13.85 24.31
N VAL A 264 -6.55 -13.47 23.34
CA VAL A 264 -6.66 -13.84 21.92
C VAL A 264 -5.32 -14.34 21.41
N ILE A 265 -5.35 -15.42 20.64
CA ILE A 265 -4.20 -15.90 19.89
C ILE A 265 -4.44 -15.70 18.39
N GLY A 266 -3.53 -15.01 17.73
CA GLY A 266 -3.61 -14.70 16.31
C GLY A 266 -2.45 -15.28 15.51
N SER A 267 -2.64 -15.44 14.20
CA SER A 267 -1.56 -15.74 13.26
C SER A 267 -1.86 -15.14 11.90
N HIS A 268 -0.81 -14.72 11.20
CA HIS A 268 -0.90 -14.12 9.89
C HIS A 268 -0.92 -15.17 8.79
N TYR A 269 -1.65 -14.93 7.72
CA TYR A 269 -1.64 -15.61 6.41
C TYR A 269 -1.97 -17.11 6.42
N THR A 270 -2.30 -17.72 7.54
CA THR A 270 -2.66 -19.15 7.63
C THR A 270 -4.14 -19.37 7.93
N SER A 271 -4.77 -20.27 7.17
CA SER A 271 -6.16 -20.71 7.42
C SER A 271 -6.25 -21.96 8.29
N TRP A 272 -5.14 -22.45 8.84
CA TRP A 272 -5.09 -23.64 9.69
C TRP A 272 -4.47 -23.34 11.04
N SER A 273 -4.88 -24.12 12.02
CA SER A 273 -4.25 -24.17 13.33
C SER A 273 -4.06 -25.63 13.77
N ASN A 274 -3.46 -25.83 14.94
CA ASN A 274 -3.13 -27.14 15.46
C ASN A 274 -3.95 -27.50 16.72
N GLU A 275 -3.82 -28.74 17.19
CA GLU A 275 -4.56 -29.25 18.37
C GLU A 275 -4.31 -28.44 19.64
N ASN A 276 -3.13 -27.84 19.82
CA ASN A 276 -2.82 -27.05 21.01
C ASN A 276 -3.56 -25.72 20.97
N VAL A 277 -3.72 -25.10 19.80
CA VAL A 277 -4.59 -23.94 19.60
C VAL A 277 -6.05 -24.30 19.91
N TRP A 278 -6.52 -25.47 19.50
CA TRP A 278 -7.89 -25.91 19.80
C TRP A 278 -8.10 -26.14 21.30
N LYS A 279 -7.08 -26.64 22.04
CA LYS A 279 -7.14 -26.69 23.51
C LYS A 279 -7.27 -25.32 24.12
N LEU A 280 -6.55 -24.31 23.60
CA LEU A 280 -6.68 -22.92 24.07
C LEU A 280 -8.09 -22.37 23.84
N ARG A 281 -8.72 -22.71 22.70
CA ARG A 281 -10.12 -22.36 22.43
C ARG A 281 -11.08 -22.93 23.49
N GLU A 282 -10.89 -24.21 23.88
CA GLU A 282 -11.68 -24.83 24.92
C GLU A 282 -11.39 -24.25 26.33
N LEU A 283 -10.25 -23.60 26.52
CA LEU A 283 -9.91 -22.80 27.70
C LEU A 283 -10.44 -21.35 27.65
N GLY A 284 -11.27 -21.01 26.64
CA GLY A 284 -11.93 -19.73 26.52
C GLY A 284 -11.16 -18.68 25.73
N LYS A 285 -10.05 -19.06 25.04
CA LYS A 285 -9.31 -18.11 24.18
C LYS A 285 -9.98 -17.96 22.83
N GLU A 286 -9.97 -16.73 22.29
CA GLU A 286 -10.38 -16.49 20.92
C GLU A 286 -9.22 -16.83 19.96
N ILE A 287 -9.55 -17.29 18.74
CA ILE A 287 -8.56 -17.61 17.71
C ILE A 287 -8.85 -16.75 16.50
N TRP A 288 -7.86 -15.97 16.03
CA TRP A 288 -8.02 -15.04 14.94
C TRP A 288 -7.07 -15.32 13.77
N PHE A 289 -7.57 -15.07 12.58
CA PHE A 289 -6.75 -14.76 11.43
C PHE A 289 -6.42 -13.28 11.54
N SER A 290 -5.29 -12.96 12.18
CA SER A 290 -5.02 -11.61 12.66
C SER A 290 -4.36 -10.70 11.65
N GLU A 291 -3.95 -11.23 10.47
CA GLU A 291 -3.61 -10.45 9.29
C GLU A 291 -3.58 -11.32 8.06
N GLY A 292 -4.10 -10.80 6.95
CA GLY A 292 -3.99 -11.48 5.67
C GLY A 292 -4.26 -10.58 4.48
N SER A 293 -3.68 -10.97 3.33
CA SER A 293 -3.81 -10.22 2.10
C SER A 293 -5.21 -10.28 1.53
N SER A 294 -5.69 -9.15 1.06
CA SER A 294 -6.90 -9.06 0.25
C SER A 294 -6.65 -9.61 -1.16
N PRO A 295 -7.69 -9.96 -1.91
CA PRO A 295 -7.54 -10.40 -3.29
C PRO A 295 -7.00 -9.27 -4.16
N MET A 296 -6.28 -9.64 -5.18
CA MET A 296 -5.83 -8.71 -6.22
C MET A 296 -7.02 -8.31 -7.09
N GLY A 297 -7.28 -7.03 -7.18
CA GLY A 297 -8.30 -6.48 -8.04
C GLY A 297 -7.89 -6.40 -9.48
N TYR A 298 -8.66 -6.42 -10.48
CA TYR A 298 -8.54 -6.03 -11.89
C TYR A 298 -8.57 -7.11 -12.96
N SER A 299 -8.43 -8.39 -12.69
CA SER A 299 -8.60 -9.38 -13.76
C SER A 299 -10.07 -9.70 -14.04
N LYS A 300 -10.49 -9.71 -15.29
CA LYS A 300 -11.83 -10.23 -15.70
C LYS A 300 -12.03 -11.71 -15.33
N ASN A 301 -10.94 -12.43 -15.05
CA ASN A 301 -10.91 -13.82 -14.62
C ASN A 301 -10.52 -14.03 -13.17
N LEU A 302 -10.78 -13.07 -12.31
CA LEU A 302 -10.41 -13.12 -10.87
C LEU A 302 -11.05 -14.27 -10.10
N TYR A 303 -12.10 -14.85 -10.63
CA TYR A 303 -12.73 -16.04 -10.02
C TYR A 303 -11.98 -17.35 -10.33
N LYS A 304 -10.97 -17.30 -11.21
CA LYS A 304 -10.15 -18.47 -11.52
C LYS A 304 -8.98 -18.59 -10.55
N TYR A 305 -8.80 -19.77 -10.01
CA TYR A 305 -7.62 -20.14 -9.22
C TYR A 305 -6.44 -20.41 -10.16
N ASP A 306 -5.32 -19.76 -9.98
CA ASP A 306 -4.13 -19.93 -10.82
C ASP A 306 -3.12 -20.97 -10.29
N GLY A 307 -3.31 -21.44 -9.07
CA GLY A 307 -2.48 -22.49 -8.46
C GLY A 307 -1.16 -22.04 -7.88
N ASN A 308 -0.77 -20.77 -8.03
CA ASN A 308 0.56 -20.28 -7.68
C ASN A 308 0.58 -19.26 -6.53
N GLY A 309 -0.56 -18.92 -5.96
CA GLY A 309 -0.62 -17.87 -4.97
C GLY A 309 -0.22 -18.33 -3.58
N SER A 310 0.74 -17.66 -2.99
CA SER A 310 1.00 -17.74 -1.57
C SER A 310 0.16 -16.75 -0.83
N GLY A 311 -0.79 -16.62 -0.30
CA GLY A 311 -1.53 -15.52 0.36
C GLY A 311 -0.70 -14.32 0.82
N LEU A 312 0.58 -14.48 1.05
CA LEU A 312 1.54 -13.42 1.35
C LEU A 312 1.66 -12.41 0.20
N SER A 313 1.80 -12.91 -1.00
CA SER A 313 2.00 -12.05 -2.17
C SER A 313 0.72 -11.43 -2.70
N GLY A 314 -0.46 -11.90 -2.26
CA GLY A 314 -1.74 -11.44 -2.79
C GLY A 314 -1.90 -11.71 -4.29
N LEU A 315 -1.25 -12.74 -4.82
CA LEU A 315 -1.32 -13.11 -6.24
C LEU A 315 -2.52 -13.99 -6.57
N ASN A 316 -3.39 -14.25 -5.61
CA ASN A 316 -4.50 -15.16 -5.76
C ASN A 316 -5.73 -14.48 -6.33
N GLY A 317 -6.51 -15.22 -7.11
CA GLY A 317 -7.81 -14.77 -7.56
C GLY A 317 -8.84 -14.66 -6.41
N VAL A 318 -9.94 -14.00 -6.70
CA VAL A 318 -11.00 -13.70 -5.73
C VAL A 318 -11.56 -14.98 -5.09
N LEU A 319 -11.76 -16.06 -5.85
CA LEU A 319 -12.27 -17.32 -5.31
C LEU A 319 -11.23 -18.06 -4.44
N ASP A 320 -9.96 -17.91 -4.70
CA ASP A 320 -8.93 -18.46 -3.82
C ASP A 320 -8.98 -17.78 -2.44
N VAL A 321 -9.11 -16.46 -2.42
CA VAL A 321 -9.29 -15.72 -1.15
C VAL A 321 -10.58 -16.13 -0.45
N ALA A 322 -11.68 -16.34 -1.19
CA ALA A 322 -12.92 -16.85 -0.61
C ALA A 322 -12.73 -18.25 0.01
N ASN A 323 -12.01 -19.15 -0.66
CA ASN A 323 -11.70 -20.47 -0.13
C ASN A 323 -10.86 -20.41 1.15
N ARG A 324 -9.87 -19.52 1.21
CA ARG A 324 -9.05 -19.29 2.42
C ARG A 324 -9.90 -18.77 3.56
N PHE A 325 -10.73 -17.78 3.28
CA PHE A 325 -11.65 -17.20 4.24
C PHE A 325 -12.61 -18.26 4.81
N ILE A 326 -13.18 -19.12 3.96
CA ILE A 326 -14.02 -20.23 4.41
C ILE A 326 -13.21 -21.21 5.27
N THR A 327 -12.03 -21.61 4.80
CA THR A 327 -11.20 -22.66 5.42
C THR A 327 -10.71 -22.26 6.81
N MET A 328 -10.54 -20.96 7.11
CA MET A 328 -10.01 -20.51 8.39
C MET A 328 -10.89 -20.96 9.59
N TYR A 329 -12.20 -21.18 9.38
CA TYR A 329 -13.04 -21.73 10.46
C TYR A 329 -12.91 -23.26 10.59
N PRO A 330 -13.20 -24.09 9.57
CA PRO A 330 -13.06 -25.55 9.71
C PRO A 330 -11.61 -25.99 9.94
N GLY A 331 -10.64 -25.30 9.34
CA GLY A 331 -9.22 -25.63 9.45
C GLY A 331 -8.50 -25.01 10.66
N GLY A 332 -8.86 -23.79 11.04
CA GLY A 332 -8.19 -23.03 12.08
C GLY A 332 -9.03 -22.72 13.33
N LYS A 333 -10.34 -22.95 13.28
CA LYS A 333 -11.31 -22.55 14.31
C LYS A 333 -11.31 -21.04 14.60
N MET A 334 -10.93 -20.22 13.60
CA MET A 334 -10.82 -18.77 13.68
C MET A 334 -12.19 -18.11 13.61
N THR A 335 -12.40 -17.07 14.39
CA THR A 335 -13.68 -16.36 14.49
C THR A 335 -13.63 -14.94 13.96
N LEU A 336 -12.44 -14.40 13.67
CA LEU A 336 -12.20 -13.11 13.02
C LEU A 336 -11.25 -13.29 11.85
N CYS A 337 -11.44 -12.50 10.80
CA CYS A 337 -10.48 -12.36 9.70
C CYS A 337 -10.15 -10.89 9.47
N GLU A 338 -8.88 -10.52 9.62
CA GLU A 338 -8.39 -9.17 9.37
C GLU A 338 -7.66 -9.12 8.03
N PHE A 339 -8.17 -8.27 7.14
CA PHE A 339 -7.56 -8.04 5.83
C PHE A 339 -6.58 -6.87 5.87
N GLN A 340 -5.45 -7.01 5.18
CA GLN A 340 -4.42 -5.99 5.01
C GLN A 340 -4.09 -5.81 3.54
N PRO A 341 -4.43 -4.65 2.96
CA PRO A 341 -5.43 -3.67 3.37
C PRO A 341 -6.82 -3.99 2.80
N VAL A 342 -7.85 -3.32 3.31
CA VAL A 342 -9.18 -3.28 2.67
C VAL A 342 -9.25 -2.15 1.64
N VAL A 343 -8.67 -1.00 1.98
CA VAL A 343 -8.56 0.17 1.10
C VAL A 343 -7.11 0.51 0.86
N ALA A 344 -6.71 0.64 -0.40
CA ALA A 344 -5.43 1.22 -0.76
C ALA A 344 -5.63 2.71 -1.06
N ALA A 345 -5.23 3.55 -0.11
CA ALA A 345 -5.17 4.99 -0.26
C ALA A 345 -3.71 5.46 -0.23
N TYR A 346 -2.93 4.93 -1.13
CA TYR A 346 -1.54 5.23 -1.44
C TYR A 346 -1.33 5.09 -2.94
N TYR A 347 -0.20 5.52 -3.44
CA TYR A 347 0.08 5.44 -4.87
C TYR A 347 0.41 4.02 -5.35
N ASP A 348 0.04 3.73 -6.59
CA ASP A 348 0.54 2.56 -7.29
C ASP A 348 2.07 2.58 -7.36
N GLY A 349 2.67 1.40 -7.36
CA GLY A 349 4.12 1.24 -7.46
C GLY A 349 4.83 1.12 -6.12
N VAL A 350 4.12 1.22 -5.00
CA VAL A 350 4.63 0.74 -3.71
C VAL A 350 4.61 -0.80 -3.68
N THR A 351 5.43 -1.37 -2.82
CA THR A 351 5.45 -2.82 -2.60
C THR A 351 4.05 -3.30 -2.18
N TYR A 352 3.64 -4.44 -2.72
CA TYR A 352 2.32 -5.03 -2.46
C TYR A 352 1.10 -4.14 -2.81
N CYS A 353 1.24 -3.21 -3.73
CA CYS A 353 0.09 -2.53 -4.31
C CYS A 353 -0.93 -3.52 -4.93
N HIS A 354 -2.17 -3.08 -5.11
CA HIS A 354 -3.28 -3.88 -5.69
C HIS A 354 -3.71 -5.13 -4.90
N LYS A 355 -3.45 -5.20 -3.60
CA LYS A 355 -3.98 -6.24 -2.72
C LYS A 355 -5.12 -5.76 -1.81
N GLN A 356 -6.03 -4.98 -2.35
CA GLN A 356 -7.13 -4.33 -1.63
C GLN A 356 -8.49 -4.69 -2.24
N PHE A 357 -9.57 -4.30 -1.56
CA PHE A 357 -10.94 -4.35 -2.08
C PHE A 357 -11.39 -3.02 -2.67
N ILE A 358 -10.77 -1.92 -2.28
CA ILE A 358 -11.08 -0.56 -2.72
C ILE A 358 -9.77 0.16 -3.03
N SER A 359 -9.69 0.74 -4.24
CA SER A 359 -8.55 1.56 -4.67
C SER A 359 -8.92 3.04 -4.59
N ALA A 360 -8.17 3.84 -3.81
CA ALA A 360 -8.41 5.26 -3.59
C ALA A 360 -7.07 6.04 -3.63
N SER A 361 -6.47 6.15 -4.83
CA SER A 361 -5.14 6.76 -5.03
C SER A 361 -5.16 8.12 -5.72
N SER A 362 -6.35 8.71 -5.95
CA SER A 362 -6.51 9.96 -6.70
C SER A 362 -7.35 10.99 -5.93
N PRO A 363 -6.87 11.47 -4.77
CA PRO A 363 -7.66 12.34 -3.90
C PRO A 363 -8.01 13.69 -4.53
N TRP A 364 -7.22 14.21 -5.48
CA TRP A 364 -7.54 15.44 -6.22
C TRP A 364 -8.80 15.35 -7.07
N SER A 365 -9.18 14.16 -7.51
CA SER A 365 -10.39 13.93 -8.30
C SER A 365 -11.57 13.37 -7.50
N GLY A 366 -11.31 12.87 -6.29
CA GLY A 366 -12.28 12.13 -5.51
C GLY A 366 -12.60 10.72 -6.08
N PHE A 367 -11.87 10.27 -7.09
CA PHE A 367 -12.10 8.97 -7.74
C PHE A 367 -11.65 7.81 -6.84
N TYR A 368 -12.46 6.75 -6.80
CA TYR A 368 -12.09 5.45 -6.23
C TYR A 368 -12.71 4.33 -7.07
N GLU A 369 -12.14 3.15 -6.97
CA GLU A 369 -12.63 1.93 -7.63
C GLU A 369 -12.98 0.84 -6.60
N LEU A 370 -14.06 0.10 -6.86
CA LEU A 370 -14.40 -1.13 -6.13
C LEU A 370 -13.88 -2.32 -6.92
N ASP A 371 -12.95 -3.05 -6.32
CA ASP A 371 -12.38 -4.23 -6.94
C ASP A 371 -13.36 -5.41 -6.87
N PRO A 372 -13.27 -6.41 -7.76
CA PRO A 372 -14.15 -7.57 -7.73
C PRO A 372 -14.17 -8.32 -6.39
N GLY A 373 -13.08 -8.26 -5.63
CA GLY A 373 -13.01 -8.82 -4.28
C GLY A 373 -14.00 -8.18 -3.30
N PHE A 374 -14.30 -6.90 -3.47
CA PHE A 374 -15.32 -6.22 -2.67
C PHE A 374 -16.68 -6.91 -2.80
N PHE A 375 -17.11 -7.17 -4.02
CA PHE A 375 -18.40 -7.81 -4.29
C PHE A 375 -18.44 -9.28 -3.85
N MET A 376 -17.32 -9.99 -3.94
CA MET A 376 -17.20 -11.33 -3.40
C MET A 376 -17.39 -11.34 -1.87
N MET A 377 -16.79 -10.39 -1.17
CA MET A 377 -16.90 -10.30 0.29
C MET A 377 -18.32 -9.97 0.77
N LEU A 378 -19.18 -9.39 -0.07
CA LEU A 378 -20.59 -9.20 0.26
C LEU A 378 -21.34 -10.52 0.49
N HIS A 379 -20.90 -11.65 -0.09
CA HIS A 379 -21.45 -12.98 0.21
C HIS A 379 -21.28 -13.39 1.68
N PHE A 380 -20.26 -12.84 2.34
CA PHE A 380 -19.99 -13.07 3.75
C PHE A 380 -20.57 -11.95 4.62
N SER A 381 -20.20 -10.72 4.38
CA SER A 381 -20.54 -9.58 5.22
C SER A 381 -22.03 -9.29 5.32
N GLN A 382 -22.77 -9.59 4.24
CA GLN A 382 -24.19 -9.33 4.17
C GLN A 382 -25.06 -10.48 4.70
N PHE A 383 -24.50 -11.69 4.82
CA PHE A 383 -25.24 -12.90 5.15
C PHE A 383 -24.73 -13.66 6.39
N ILE A 384 -23.52 -13.37 6.88
CA ILE A 384 -22.99 -13.94 8.13
C ILE A 384 -22.55 -12.76 9.03
N LYS A 385 -23.31 -12.53 10.08
CA LYS A 385 -23.13 -11.35 10.94
C LYS A 385 -22.38 -11.66 12.22
N LYS A 386 -21.81 -10.62 12.83
CA LYS A 386 -21.20 -10.73 14.17
C LYS A 386 -22.19 -11.34 15.17
N GLY A 387 -21.69 -12.28 15.98
CA GLY A 387 -22.48 -13.00 16.96
C GLY A 387 -23.17 -14.26 16.47
N TRP A 388 -23.10 -14.56 15.16
CA TRP A 388 -23.62 -15.80 14.63
C TRP A 388 -22.74 -16.98 14.99
N ALA A 389 -23.34 -18.16 15.15
CA ALA A 389 -22.65 -19.41 15.42
C ALA A 389 -22.42 -20.19 14.13
N MET A 390 -21.23 -20.73 13.94
CA MET A 390 -20.96 -21.63 12.83
C MET A 390 -21.59 -23.01 13.08
N VAL A 391 -22.14 -23.62 12.04
CA VAL A 391 -22.67 -25.00 12.07
C VAL A 391 -21.50 -25.92 11.71
N ASP A 392 -20.87 -26.52 12.73
CA ASP A 392 -19.54 -27.14 12.58
C ASP A 392 -19.50 -28.23 11.50
N GLN A 393 -20.50 -29.14 11.43
CA GLN A 393 -20.54 -30.20 10.41
C GLN A 393 -20.91 -29.70 9.00
N ALA A 394 -21.42 -28.48 8.89
CA ALA A 394 -21.74 -27.84 7.63
C ALA A 394 -20.71 -26.77 7.24
N CYS A 395 -19.48 -26.91 7.69
CA CYS A 395 -18.33 -26.08 7.30
C CYS A 395 -17.22 -27.00 6.79
N TYR A 396 -16.68 -26.68 5.61
CA TYR A 396 -15.65 -27.47 4.95
C TYR A 396 -14.71 -26.59 4.15
N GLY A 397 -13.41 -26.82 4.28
CA GLY A 397 -12.38 -26.20 3.46
C GLY A 397 -11.68 -27.26 2.62
N ASP A 398 -11.80 -27.15 1.29
CA ASP A 398 -11.18 -28.04 0.33
C ASP A 398 -9.79 -27.57 -0.04
N GLY A 399 -8.83 -27.88 0.72
CA GLY A 399 -7.46 -27.50 0.42
C GLY A 399 -6.54 -28.03 1.49
N LYS A 400 -5.27 -27.98 1.23
CA LYS A 400 -4.23 -28.37 2.18
C LYS A 400 -3.24 -27.23 2.29
N PRO A 401 -2.62 -27.01 3.46
CA PRO A 401 -1.50 -26.09 3.53
C PRO A 401 -0.45 -26.51 2.50
N ALA A 402 0.05 -25.59 1.69
CA ALA A 402 1.28 -25.81 0.95
C ALA A 402 2.42 -25.99 1.95
N GLY A 403 3.58 -26.46 1.53
CA GLY A 403 4.68 -26.84 2.40
C GLY A 403 5.14 -25.77 3.40
N ASP A 404 4.84 -24.50 3.12
CA ASP A 404 5.08 -23.34 3.98
C ASP A 404 3.86 -22.89 4.80
N GLY A 405 2.72 -23.57 4.66
CA GLY A 405 1.47 -23.21 5.35
C GLY A 405 0.69 -22.03 4.77
N HIS A 406 1.22 -21.32 3.76
CA HIS A 406 0.68 -20.08 3.24
C HIS A 406 -0.40 -20.24 2.16
N ALA A 407 -0.43 -21.33 1.43
CA ALA A 407 -1.30 -21.48 0.27
C ALA A 407 -2.33 -22.61 0.42
N LEU A 408 -3.49 -22.44 -0.20
CA LEU A 408 -4.48 -23.48 -0.45
C LEU A 408 -4.14 -24.20 -1.75
N ALA A 409 -3.20 -25.14 -1.70
CA ALA A 409 -2.89 -25.91 -2.90
C ALA A 409 -4.09 -26.76 -3.34
N GLY A 410 -4.57 -26.54 -4.56
CA GLY A 410 -5.58 -27.38 -5.22
C GLY A 410 -7.00 -27.24 -4.68
N ALA A 411 -7.35 -26.15 -4.01
CA ALA A 411 -8.71 -25.89 -3.58
C ALA A 411 -9.67 -25.86 -4.77
N LYS A 412 -10.74 -26.63 -4.71
CA LYS A 412 -11.76 -26.76 -5.77
C LYS A 412 -13.12 -26.29 -5.32
N TYR A 413 -13.44 -26.48 -4.07
CA TYR A 413 -14.70 -26.07 -3.46
C TYR A 413 -14.55 -25.97 -1.95
N SER A 414 -15.36 -25.11 -1.34
CA SER A 414 -15.47 -24.99 0.11
C SER A 414 -16.84 -24.43 0.47
N TYR A 415 -17.26 -24.62 1.72
CA TYR A 415 -18.51 -24.05 2.21
C TYR A 415 -18.42 -23.69 3.71
N LEU A 416 -19.16 -22.64 4.06
CA LEU A 416 -19.25 -22.09 5.41
C LEU A 416 -20.71 -21.83 5.74
N THR A 417 -21.20 -22.45 6.82
CA THR A 417 -22.60 -22.32 7.25
C THR A 417 -22.66 -21.70 8.64
N ALA A 418 -23.49 -20.69 8.79
CA ALA A 418 -23.70 -19.99 10.05
C ALA A 418 -25.17 -19.76 10.37
N LEU A 419 -25.51 -19.72 11.65
CA LEU A 419 -26.84 -19.60 12.20
C LEU A 419 -26.90 -18.42 13.20
N ASP A 420 -27.91 -17.58 13.05
CA ASP A 420 -28.28 -16.61 14.08
C ASP A 420 -29.03 -17.32 15.21
N LEU A 421 -28.43 -17.34 16.39
CA LEU A 421 -29.01 -18.01 17.56
C LEU A 421 -30.27 -17.30 18.12
N GLN A 422 -30.53 -16.07 17.71
CA GLN A 422 -31.68 -15.28 18.17
C GLN A 422 -32.85 -15.38 17.21
N THR A 423 -32.59 -15.21 15.91
CA THR A 423 -33.64 -15.16 14.89
C THR A 423 -33.86 -16.52 14.22
N GLY A 424 -32.90 -17.44 14.30
CA GLY A 424 -32.87 -18.66 13.52
C GLY A 424 -32.62 -18.45 12.04
N ASP A 425 -32.04 -17.27 11.65
CA ASP A 425 -31.60 -17.05 10.28
C ASP A 425 -30.36 -17.87 9.98
N LEU A 426 -30.34 -18.45 8.77
CA LEU A 426 -29.30 -19.35 8.30
C LEU A 426 -28.68 -18.83 7.01
N SER A 427 -27.36 -18.96 6.89
CA SER A 427 -26.65 -18.72 5.64
C SER A 427 -25.59 -19.79 5.39
N CYS A 428 -25.51 -20.27 4.16
CA CYS A 428 -24.48 -21.19 3.68
C CYS A 428 -23.81 -20.58 2.45
N VAL A 429 -22.54 -20.26 2.53
CA VAL A 429 -21.73 -19.73 1.42
C VAL A 429 -20.91 -20.88 0.84
N ILE A 430 -20.97 -21.07 -0.48
CA ILE A 430 -20.30 -22.17 -1.19
C ILE A 430 -19.52 -21.62 -2.38
N THR A 431 -18.29 -22.08 -2.58
CA THR A 431 -17.44 -21.76 -3.74
C THR A 431 -17.32 -22.97 -4.67
N ASN A 432 -17.19 -22.70 -5.96
CA ASN A 432 -16.80 -23.65 -6.97
C ASN A 432 -15.73 -23.05 -7.88
N THR A 433 -14.49 -23.47 -7.73
CA THR A 433 -13.35 -23.01 -8.54
C THR A 433 -13.03 -23.95 -9.69
N THR A 434 -13.89 -24.98 -9.94
CA THR A 434 -13.68 -25.93 -11.03
C THR A 434 -14.25 -25.43 -12.35
N GLU A 435 -13.87 -26.08 -13.45
CA GLU A 435 -14.43 -25.87 -14.79
C GLU A 435 -15.78 -26.58 -15.02
N ASN A 436 -16.31 -27.28 -14.01
CA ASN A 436 -17.56 -28.06 -14.11
C ASN A 436 -18.63 -27.51 -13.16
N GLU A 437 -19.89 -27.64 -13.55
CA GLU A 437 -21.01 -27.42 -12.64
C GLU A 437 -20.98 -28.48 -11.54
N ILE A 438 -21.23 -28.09 -10.30
CA ILE A 438 -21.33 -28.99 -9.14
C ILE A 438 -22.72 -28.90 -8.56
N GLU A 439 -23.35 -30.08 -8.35
CA GLU A 439 -24.65 -30.17 -7.70
C GLU A 439 -24.49 -30.53 -6.21
N TYR A 440 -25.11 -29.73 -5.35
CA TYR A 440 -25.19 -29.94 -3.92
C TYR A 440 -26.60 -30.28 -3.48
N GLN A 441 -26.72 -31.28 -2.62
CA GLN A 441 -27.94 -31.61 -1.88
C GLN A 441 -27.76 -31.12 -0.43
N LEU A 442 -28.50 -30.08 -0.05
CA LEU A 442 -28.52 -29.56 1.31
C LEU A 442 -29.68 -30.20 2.05
N GLU A 443 -29.37 -30.94 3.11
CA GLU A 443 -30.36 -31.58 4.00
C GLU A 443 -30.48 -30.71 5.26
N LEU A 444 -31.70 -30.24 5.55
CA LEU A 444 -31.97 -29.27 6.62
C LEU A 444 -32.59 -30.01 7.83
N GLU A 445 -31.86 -30.03 8.93
CA GLU A 445 -32.27 -30.63 10.21
C GLU A 445 -32.42 -29.54 11.28
N ASN A 446 -33.52 -29.59 12.03
CA ASN A 446 -33.81 -28.66 13.14
C ASN A 446 -33.77 -27.16 12.71
N VAL A 447 -33.93 -26.91 11.42
CA VAL A 447 -34.02 -25.57 10.84
C VAL A 447 -35.48 -25.13 10.76
N ASP A 448 -35.77 -23.85 10.90
CA ASP A 448 -37.13 -23.32 10.71
C ASP A 448 -37.51 -23.33 9.23
N LEU A 449 -38.26 -24.40 8.85
CA LEU A 449 -38.71 -24.60 7.47
C LEU A 449 -39.81 -23.62 7.03
N ALA A 450 -40.39 -22.82 7.94
CA ALA A 450 -41.34 -21.77 7.57
C ALA A 450 -40.67 -20.57 6.91
N LYS A 451 -39.40 -20.41 7.14
CA LYS A 451 -38.59 -19.38 6.49
C LYS A 451 -38.38 -19.71 5.00
N ASN A 452 -38.41 -18.64 4.20
CA ASN A 452 -38.08 -18.74 2.77
C ASN A 452 -36.57 -18.74 2.58
N PHE A 453 -36.07 -19.57 1.66
CA PHE A 453 -34.67 -19.60 1.26
C PHE A 453 -34.46 -18.87 -0.07
N TYR A 454 -33.35 -18.15 -0.15
CA TYR A 454 -32.90 -17.41 -1.33
C TYR A 454 -31.51 -17.86 -1.73
N LEU A 455 -31.26 -17.89 -3.03
CA LEU A 455 -29.94 -18.12 -3.62
C LEU A 455 -29.39 -16.79 -4.16
N TYR A 456 -28.17 -16.46 -3.81
CA TYR A 456 -27.41 -15.32 -4.34
C TYR A 456 -26.18 -15.86 -5.05
N GLU A 457 -26.05 -15.59 -6.35
CA GLU A 457 -24.99 -16.13 -7.19
C GLU A 457 -24.12 -15.01 -7.74
N THR A 458 -22.79 -15.15 -7.63
CA THR A 458 -21.81 -14.36 -8.37
C THR A 458 -21.00 -15.29 -9.26
N SER A 459 -21.12 -15.10 -10.59
CA SER A 459 -20.47 -15.91 -11.62
C SER A 459 -19.67 -15.09 -12.64
N GLY A 460 -19.33 -13.86 -12.29
CA GLY A 460 -18.54 -12.94 -13.11
C GLY A 460 -18.44 -11.57 -12.47
N VAL A 461 -17.74 -10.65 -13.14
CA VAL A 461 -17.46 -9.30 -12.65
C VAL A 461 -18.41 -8.23 -13.17
N THR A 462 -19.30 -8.57 -14.11
CA THR A 462 -20.31 -7.66 -14.63
C THR A 462 -21.53 -7.60 -13.71
N LYS A 463 -22.16 -6.45 -13.61
CA LYS A 463 -23.26 -6.15 -12.68
C LYS A 463 -24.39 -7.19 -12.74
N ASP A 464 -24.72 -7.72 -13.90
CA ASP A 464 -25.75 -8.74 -14.11
C ASP A 464 -25.37 -10.14 -13.59
N LYS A 465 -24.09 -10.35 -13.25
CA LYS A 465 -23.54 -11.61 -12.74
C LYS A 465 -23.16 -11.56 -11.26
N ILE A 466 -23.33 -10.40 -10.59
CA ILE A 466 -22.95 -10.19 -9.18
C ILE A 466 -24.20 -10.31 -8.32
N LEU A 467 -24.17 -11.19 -7.29
CA LEU A 467 -25.21 -11.40 -6.28
C LEU A 467 -26.62 -11.55 -6.89
N LYS A 468 -26.71 -12.28 -8.00
CA LYS A 468 -27.98 -12.54 -8.67
C LYS A 468 -28.89 -13.38 -7.77
N LYS A 469 -30.02 -12.81 -7.35
CA LYS A 469 -30.97 -13.42 -6.45
C LYS A 469 -31.95 -14.31 -7.16
N SER A 470 -32.25 -15.46 -6.54
CA SER A 470 -33.34 -16.39 -6.93
C SER A 470 -34.05 -16.88 -5.67
N ASP A 471 -35.34 -17.12 -5.78
CA ASP A 471 -36.18 -17.65 -4.69
C ASP A 471 -36.18 -19.19 -4.75
N LEU A 472 -35.86 -19.83 -3.63
CA LEU A 472 -35.85 -21.28 -3.47
C LEU A 472 -37.13 -21.81 -2.79
N GLY A 473 -37.95 -20.94 -2.22
CA GLY A 473 -39.17 -21.27 -1.49
C GLY A 473 -38.94 -21.69 -0.04
N CYS A 474 -40.02 -22.08 0.64
CA CYS A 474 -40.03 -22.57 2.02
C CYS A 474 -40.58 -24.01 2.09
N GLY A 475 -40.61 -24.62 3.28
CA GLY A 475 -41.21 -25.94 3.55
C GLY A 475 -40.39 -27.13 3.04
N LYS A 476 -39.19 -26.94 2.53
CA LYS A 476 -38.35 -28.00 1.97
C LYS A 476 -37.33 -28.46 2.99
N LYS A 477 -37.25 -29.76 3.23
CA LYS A 477 -36.19 -30.39 4.03
C LYS A 477 -34.89 -30.60 3.25
N GLU A 478 -34.98 -30.60 1.93
CA GLU A 478 -33.89 -30.83 1.01
C GLU A 478 -33.90 -29.75 -0.08
N LEU A 479 -32.71 -29.15 -0.33
CA LEU A 479 -32.52 -28.22 -1.42
C LEU A 479 -31.45 -28.77 -2.38
N SER A 480 -31.79 -28.94 -3.66
CA SER A 480 -30.83 -29.25 -4.72
C SER A 480 -30.36 -27.96 -5.37
N ILE A 481 -29.05 -27.68 -5.31
CA ILE A 481 -28.44 -26.45 -5.81
C ILE A 481 -27.35 -26.81 -6.81
N LYS A 482 -27.43 -26.25 -7.99
CA LYS A 482 -26.40 -26.36 -9.03
C LYS A 482 -25.55 -25.09 -9.02
N ILE A 483 -24.25 -25.25 -8.84
CA ILE A 483 -23.29 -24.16 -8.76
C ILE A 483 -22.43 -24.16 -10.01
N LYS A 484 -22.47 -23.07 -10.76
CA LYS A 484 -21.71 -22.89 -11.99
C LYS A 484 -20.20 -22.99 -11.78
N PRO A 485 -19.45 -23.31 -12.84
CA PRO A 485 -17.99 -23.16 -12.81
C PRO A 485 -17.55 -21.76 -12.38
N ASN A 486 -16.44 -21.67 -11.68
CA ASN A 486 -15.81 -20.41 -11.29
C ASN A 486 -16.81 -19.39 -10.68
N SER A 487 -17.56 -19.83 -9.67
CA SER A 487 -18.60 -19.02 -9.03
C SER A 487 -18.64 -19.18 -7.51
N ILE A 488 -19.29 -18.24 -6.87
CA ILE A 488 -19.62 -18.27 -5.44
C ILE A 488 -21.13 -18.06 -5.27
N VAL A 489 -21.72 -18.81 -4.36
CA VAL A 489 -23.15 -18.70 -4.05
C VAL A 489 -23.36 -18.58 -2.54
N THR A 490 -24.42 -17.87 -2.15
CA THR A 490 -24.96 -17.87 -0.80
C THR A 490 -26.40 -18.36 -0.81
N ILE A 491 -26.68 -19.38 -0.04
CA ILE A 491 -28.03 -19.84 0.27
C ILE A 491 -28.39 -19.28 1.64
N SER A 492 -29.46 -18.50 1.74
CA SER A 492 -29.80 -17.80 2.99
C SER A 492 -31.29 -17.60 3.19
N THR A 493 -31.71 -17.57 4.45
CA THR A 493 -33.06 -17.13 4.84
C THR A 493 -33.20 -15.62 4.85
N ILE A 494 -32.10 -14.87 4.74
CA ILE A 494 -32.11 -13.42 4.66
C ILE A 494 -32.61 -12.96 3.30
N ASN A 495 -33.71 -12.21 3.29
CA ASN A 495 -34.27 -11.60 2.10
C ASN A 495 -33.70 -10.19 1.92
N LYS A 496 -32.67 -10.06 1.11
CA LYS A 496 -31.94 -8.81 0.89
C LYS A 496 -31.56 -8.62 -0.58
N ASN A 497 -31.35 -7.38 -0.99
CA ASN A 497 -30.68 -7.04 -2.25
C ASN A 497 -29.44 -6.20 -1.94
N PRO A 498 -28.26 -6.79 -1.73
CA PRO A 498 -27.07 -6.06 -1.34
C PRO A 498 -26.68 -4.95 -2.31
N MET A 499 -26.90 -5.15 -3.62
CA MET A 499 -26.55 -4.17 -4.65
C MET A 499 -27.47 -2.93 -4.66
N GLU A 500 -28.72 -3.05 -4.21
CA GLU A 500 -29.64 -1.92 -4.01
C GLU A 500 -29.32 -1.18 -2.71
N GLY A 501 -29.10 -1.94 -1.63
CA GLY A 501 -28.73 -1.40 -0.34
C GLY A 501 -27.46 -0.53 -0.39
N LEU A 502 -26.47 -0.93 -1.16
CA LEU A 502 -25.26 -0.12 -1.41
C LEU A 502 -25.60 1.24 -2.02
N LYS A 503 -26.50 1.29 -3.01
CA LYS A 503 -26.87 2.54 -3.67
C LYS A 503 -27.67 3.49 -2.77
N GLU A 504 -28.58 2.95 -1.97
CA GLU A 504 -29.42 3.74 -1.07
C GLU A 504 -28.60 4.32 0.08
N ASN A 505 -27.63 3.57 0.60
CA ASN A 505 -26.82 3.99 1.73
C ASN A 505 -25.81 5.07 1.37
N ILE A 506 -25.28 5.04 0.15
CA ILE A 506 -24.39 6.09 -0.37
C ILE A 506 -25.14 7.44 -0.45
N ASN A 507 -26.42 7.43 -0.77
CA ASN A 507 -27.21 8.66 -0.97
C ASN A 507 -27.89 9.23 0.29
N SER A 508 -28.17 8.41 1.32
CA SER A 508 -29.11 8.81 2.39
C SER A 508 -28.48 9.35 3.68
N ARG A 509 -27.17 9.24 3.89
CA ARG A 509 -26.51 9.57 5.17
C ARG A 509 -25.51 10.73 5.12
N LEU A 510 -25.49 11.49 4.04
CA LEU A 510 -24.61 12.65 3.92
C LEU A 510 -24.91 13.76 4.93
N GLU A 511 -26.11 13.78 5.52
CA GLU A 511 -26.58 14.94 6.29
C GLU A 511 -26.49 14.80 7.82
N GLU A 512 -26.48 13.59 8.39
CA GLU A 512 -26.74 13.44 9.84
C GLU A 512 -25.51 13.37 10.75
N ASN A 513 -24.34 12.96 10.29
CA ASN A 513 -23.21 12.62 11.18
C ASN A 513 -21.91 13.43 10.98
N PHE A 514 -21.83 14.19 9.93
CA PHE A 514 -20.72 15.10 9.70
C PHE A 514 -21.32 16.51 9.56
N ASN A 515 -20.82 17.50 10.28
CA ASN A 515 -21.11 18.91 10.03
C ASN A 515 -20.55 19.30 8.66
N LEU A 516 -21.13 18.75 7.60
CA LEU A 516 -20.85 19.20 6.25
C LEU A 516 -21.45 20.59 6.09
N PRO A 517 -20.79 21.54 5.41
CA PRO A 517 -21.39 22.82 5.07
C PRO A 517 -22.69 22.55 4.33
N GLU A 518 -23.76 23.29 4.68
CA GLU A 518 -25.13 23.12 4.17
C GLU A 518 -25.27 23.17 2.63
N ASN A 519 -24.17 23.37 1.93
CA ASN A 519 -24.14 23.39 0.49
C ASN A 519 -22.76 22.88 -0.01
N PRO A 520 -22.61 21.62 -0.48
CA PRO A 520 -21.35 21.13 -1.07
C PRO A 520 -20.91 21.93 -2.30
N SER A 521 -21.84 22.63 -2.96
CA SER A 521 -21.55 23.57 -4.04
C SER A 521 -21.08 24.96 -3.55
N GLN A 522 -21.10 25.22 -2.25
CA GLN A 522 -20.51 26.38 -1.57
C GLN A 522 -19.22 26.05 -0.80
N VAL A 523 -18.70 24.86 -0.91
CA VAL A 523 -17.27 24.68 -0.71
C VAL A 523 -16.65 25.53 -1.81
N GLY A 524 -16.30 26.73 -1.44
CA GLY A 524 -15.99 27.82 -2.37
C GLY A 524 -15.02 27.32 -3.40
N ASP A 525 -15.22 27.78 -4.62
CA ASP A 525 -14.20 27.79 -5.64
C ASP A 525 -12.87 27.85 -4.88
N TYR A 526 -12.15 26.71 -4.67
CA TYR A 526 -10.89 26.65 -3.94
C TYR A 526 -9.88 27.47 -4.73
N GLY A 527 -10.18 28.77 -4.79
CA GLY A 527 -9.42 29.78 -5.40
C GLY A 527 -8.10 29.89 -4.67
N GLN A 528 -7.08 29.36 -5.31
CA GLN A 528 -5.70 29.69 -5.03
C GLN A 528 -5.09 29.15 -3.73
N VAL A 529 -5.23 27.86 -3.45
CA VAL A 529 -4.01 27.18 -3.05
C VAL A 529 -3.20 27.09 -4.34
N GLY A 530 -2.15 27.87 -4.48
CA GLY A 530 -1.40 28.17 -5.69
C GLY A 530 -1.99 27.57 -6.97
N ASN A 531 -2.82 28.30 -7.72
CA ASN A 531 -3.37 27.95 -9.02
C ASN A 531 -3.46 26.43 -9.29
N TYR A 532 -4.26 25.68 -8.54
CA TYR A 532 -4.70 24.37 -8.99
C TYR A 532 -5.49 24.62 -10.27
N GLY A 533 -4.97 24.14 -11.38
CA GLY A 533 -5.52 24.43 -12.69
C GLY A 533 -7.02 24.22 -12.65
N GLN A 534 -7.78 25.30 -12.81
CA GLN A 534 -9.24 25.25 -12.85
C GLN A 534 -9.61 24.13 -13.81
N ALA A 535 -10.24 23.08 -13.30
CA ALA A 535 -10.97 22.16 -14.16
C ALA A 535 -11.98 23.02 -14.91
N GLY A 536 -11.74 23.21 -16.20
CA GLY A 536 -12.65 24.01 -17.03
C GLY A 536 -14.06 23.45 -16.85
N LYS A 537 -15.05 24.30 -16.69
CA LYS A 537 -16.47 23.96 -16.51
C LYS A 537 -17.12 23.09 -17.61
N SER A 538 -16.32 22.51 -18.51
CA SER A 538 -16.77 21.68 -19.64
C SER A 538 -16.61 20.16 -19.44
N ASP A 539 -15.96 19.67 -18.37
CA ASP A 539 -15.72 18.23 -18.15
C ASP A 539 -16.46 17.73 -16.90
N GLN A 540 -17.73 18.06 -16.75
CA GLN A 540 -18.63 17.45 -15.76
C GLN A 540 -19.07 16.04 -16.20
N GLU A 541 -18.15 15.12 -16.40
CA GLU A 541 -18.41 13.69 -16.15
C GLU A 541 -18.05 13.40 -14.69
N SER A 542 -19.06 13.50 -13.85
CA SER A 542 -18.96 13.15 -12.44
C SER A 542 -18.60 11.67 -12.32
N GLY A 543 -17.38 11.37 -11.85
CA GLY A 543 -16.92 10.03 -11.54
C GLY A 543 -15.69 9.54 -12.32
N ALA A 544 -15.12 10.34 -13.23
CA ALA A 544 -13.93 9.95 -13.96
C ALA A 544 -12.63 10.18 -13.16
N ASN A 545 -11.66 9.27 -13.28
CA ASN A 545 -10.32 9.44 -12.72
C ASN A 545 -9.56 10.55 -13.48
N GLN A 546 -9.74 11.79 -13.07
CA GLN A 546 -9.12 12.95 -13.71
C GLN A 546 -7.63 13.03 -13.40
N ILE A 547 -6.85 13.45 -14.39
CA ILE A 547 -5.41 13.69 -14.21
C ILE A 547 -5.22 14.90 -13.29
N LEU A 548 -4.28 14.83 -12.35
CA LEU A 548 -3.80 16.01 -11.63
C LEU A 548 -3.08 16.91 -12.64
N LYS A 549 -3.77 18.01 -13.01
CA LYS A 549 -3.31 18.89 -14.09
C LYS A 549 -2.08 19.71 -13.68
N LEU A 550 -1.20 19.93 -14.66
CA LEU A 550 -0.07 20.85 -14.52
C LEU A 550 -0.46 22.26 -15.01
N PRO A 551 0.07 23.35 -14.44
CA PRO A 551 1.06 23.38 -13.38
C PRO A 551 0.51 22.95 -12.00
N TYR A 552 1.30 22.19 -11.25
CA TYR A 552 1.05 21.90 -9.84
C TYR A 552 2.09 22.66 -9.01
N CYS A 553 1.65 23.46 -8.05
CA CYS A 553 2.53 24.21 -7.16
C CYS A 553 2.07 24.00 -5.72
N ASP A 554 3.02 23.84 -4.81
CA ASP A 554 2.77 23.78 -3.38
C ASP A 554 3.82 24.61 -2.61
N ASP A 555 3.35 25.61 -1.92
CA ASP A 555 4.17 26.44 -1.03
C ASP A 555 4.03 26.01 0.44
N PHE A 556 3.31 24.88 0.66
CA PHE A 556 3.02 24.32 1.96
C PHE A 556 2.19 25.22 2.88
N SER A 557 1.50 26.20 2.30
CA SER A 557 0.54 27.06 2.98
C SER A 557 -0.86 26.68 2.53
N TYR A 558 -1.75 26.44 3.47
CA TYR A 558 -3.11 26.02 3.19
C TYR A 558 -4.12 26.98 3.81
N PRO A 559 -4.17 28.25 3.34
CA PRO A 559 -4.94 29.30 3.98
C PRO A 559 -6.46 29.11 3.89
N ASP A 560 -6.93 28.33 2.92
CA ASP A 560 -8.36 28.08 2.69
C ASP A 560 -8.93 26.96 3.56
N PHE A 561 -8.08 26.34 4.39
CA PHE A 561 -8.48 25.32 5.36
C PHE A 561 -8.64 25.92 6.76
N ALA A 562 -9.38 25.22 7.63
CA ALA A 562 -9.53 25.61 9.02
C ALA A 562 -8.17 25.83 9.71
N ASP A 563 -8.10 26.72 10.70
CA ASP A 563 -6.86 27.12 11.39
C ASP A 563 -6.03 25.93 11.92
N ASP A 564 -6.68 24.81 12.23
CA ASP A 564 -6.09 23.60 12.74
C ASP A 564 -5.90 22.49 11.67
N PHE A 565 -5.99 22.83 10.39
CA PHE A 565 -5.94 21.85 9.29
C PHE A 565 -4.73 20.93 9.36
N LEU A 566 -3.52 21.49 9.50
CA LEU A 566 -2.29 20.69 9.59
C LEU A 566 -2.24 19.89 10.91
N GLU A 567 -2.66 20.47 12.03
CA GLU A 567 -2.66 19.78 13.32
C GLU A 567 -3.57 18.54 13.31
N LYS A 568 -4.73 18.63 12.67
CA LYS A 568 -5.68 17.50 12.55
C LYS A 568 -5.18 16.35 11.68
N ARG A 569 -4.12 16.55 10.92
CA ARG A 569 -3.52 15.57 10.01
C ARG A 569 -2.03 15.34 10.29
N GLY A 570 -1.55 15.66 11.48
CA GLY A 570 -0.15 15.47 11.90
C GLY A 570 0.86 16.23 11.05
N ASN A 571 0.49 17.43 10.61
CA ASN A 571 1.28 18.28 9.71
C ASN A 571 1.62 17.67 8.35
N ALA A 572 0.88 16.63 7.93
CA ALA A 572 1.11 15.98 6.66
C ALA A 572 0.74 16.91 5.48
N PRO A 573 1.60 17.04 4.44
CA PRO A 573 1.29 17.79 3.23
C PRO A 573 0.18 17.10 2.41
N LEU A 574 -0.40 17.85 1.46
CA LEU A 574 -1.36 17.31 0.51
C LEU A 574 -0.67 16.43 -0.54
N PHE A 575 -1.35 15.37 -0.96
CA PHE A 575 -0.99 14.49 -2.08
C PHE A 575 0.39 13.83 -1.98
N MET A 576 0.96 13.75 -0.78
CA MET A 576 2.27 13.14 -0.57
C MET A 576 2.18 11.83 0.20
N THR A 577 3.02 10.87 -0.17
CA THR A 577 3.17 9.59 0.51
C THR A 577 4.65 9.36 0.81
N ASP A 578 4.97 9.17 2.09
CA ASP A 578 6.32 8.91 2.54
C ASP A 578 6.68 7.43 2.33
N GLU A 579 7.90 7.21 1.81
CA GLU A 579 8.46 5.89 1.53
C GLU A 579 9.72 5.61 2.37
N GLY A 580 9.85 6.29 3.47
CA GLY A 580 10.94 6.29 4.41
C GLY A 580 11.14 7.67 5.00
N GLY A 581 11.53 7.76 6.27
CA GLY A 581 11.54 9.01 7.01
C GLY A 581 10.15 9.57 7.24
N ALA A 582 10.06 10.84 7.59
CA ALA A 582 8.79 11.54 7.80
C ALA A 582 8.90 12.98 7.31
N PHE A 583 7.99 13.38 6.42
CA PHE A 583 7.93 14.71 5.84
C PHE A 583 6.71 15.45 6.38
N GLU A 584 6.94 16.50 7.15
CA GLU A 584 5.90 17.29 7.82
C GLU A 584 6.04 18.76 7.45
N VAL A 585 4.92 19.47 7.38
CA VAL A 585 4.90 20.92 7.16
C VAL A 585 5.15 21.63 8.48
N GLU A 586 6.14 22.50 8.50
CA GLU A 586 6.47 23.37 9.65
C GLU A 586 6.27 24.84 9.30
N LYS A 587 5.77 25.60 10.27
CA LYS A 587 5.68 27.06 10.17
C LYS A 587 7.09 27.65 10.31
N GLY A 588 7.63 28.22 9.24
CA GLY A 588 8.89 28.96 9.28
C GLY A 588 8.66 30.45 9.56
N PRO A 589 9.74 31.19 9.85
CA PRO A 589 9.64 32.62 10.17
C PRO A 589 9.19 33.48 8.98
N GLU A 590 9.47 33.06 7.76
CA GLU A 590 9.14 33.79 6.52
C GLU A 590 8.08 33.04 5.69
N LYS A 591 8.11 31.72 5.67
CA LYS A 591 7.21 30.85 4.93
C LYS A 591 7.17 29.46 5.55
N ASN A 592 6.11 28.72 5.26
CA ASN A 592 6.05 27.31 5.62
C ASN A 592 7.07 26.49 4.84
N VAL A 593 7.52 25.40 5.42
CA VAL A 593 8.48 24.47 4.82
C VAL A 593 8.02 23.05 5.01
N LEU A 594 8.27 22.21 4.02
CA LEU A 594 8.24 20.78 4.18
C LEU A 594 9.58 20.34 4.78
N ARG A 595 9.56 19.63 5.88
CA ARG A 595 10.77 19.21 6.58
C ARG A 595 10.81 17.71 6.78
N GLN A 596 11.93 17.07 6.43
CA GLN A 596 12.20 15.69 6.82
C GLN A 596 12.60 15.70 8.30
N GLN A 597 11.89 14.94 9.15
CA GLN A 597 11.95 15.04 10.61
C GLN A 597 12.99 14.13 11.28
N ILE A 598 13.43 13.07 10.61
CA ILE A 598 14.18 11.98 11.23
C ILE A 598 15.66 12.12 10.97
N ALA A 599 16.44 12.29 12.03
CA ALA A 599 17.90 12.22 11.95
C ALA A 599 18.38 10.76 12.06
N LYS A 600 19.60 10.49 11.58
CA LYS A 600 20.20 9.15 11.62
C LYS A 600 20.28 8.59 13.05
N ALA A 601 20.57 9.44 14.02
CA ALA A 601 20.63 9.07 15.43
C ALA A 601 19.27 8.65 16.01
N ASP A 602 18.17 9.21 15.46
CA ASP A 602 16.81 9.01 15.92
C ASP A 602 16.08 7.90 15.12
N ARG A 603 16.77 7.26 14.16
CA ARG A 603 16.20 6.26 13.30
C ARG A 603 16.07 4.92 14.03
N ALA A 604 14.86 4.41 14.13
CA ALA A 604 14.59 3.06 14.61
C ALA A 604 15.18 1.97 13.68
N LYS A 605 15.28 0.74 14.17
CA LYS A 605 15.71 -0.41 13.35
C LYS A 605 14.76 -0.60 12.16
N GLU A 606 15.34 -0.93 11.02
CA GLU A 606 14.58 -1.18 9.81
C GLU A 606 13.68 -2.40 9.94
N TRP A 607 12.49 -2.28 9.36
CA TRP A 607 11.58 -3.37 9.13
C TRP A 607 11.44 -3.54 7.61
N GLY A 608 11.97 -4.65 7.07
CA GLY A 608 12.00 -4.85 5.62
C GLY A 608 12.95 -3.88 4.90
N TYR A 609 12.67 -3.60 3.63
CA TYR A 609 13.42 -2.61 2.83
C TYR A 609 13.03 -1.19 3.23
N THR A 610 13.98 -0.44 3.73
CA THR A 610 13.80 0.97 4.09
C THR A 610 14.72 1.84 3.24
N PRO A 611 14.20 2.54 2.22
CA PRO A 611 14.99 3.48 1.44
C PRO A 611 15.38 4.68 2.29
N ASP A 612 16.30 5.51 1.76
CA ASP A 612 16.50 6.85 2.29
C ASP A 612 15.17 7.60 2.30
N PRO A 613 15.02 8.62 3.17
CA PRO A 613 13.80 9.40 3.23
C PRO A 613 13.38 9.93 1.86
N VAL A 614 12.17 9.56 1.46
CA VAL A 614 11.58 10.03 0.21
C VAL A 614 10.09 10.19 0.39
N THR A 615 9.55 11.28 -0.12
CA THR A 615 8.10 11.47 -0.28
C THR A 615 7.78 11.62 -1.76
N ASN A 616 6.80 10.86 -2.24
CA ASN A 616 6.37 10.93 -3.63
C ASN A 616 4.96 11.53 -3.75
N PHE A 617 4.69 12.17 -4.87
CA PHE A 617 3.45 12.90 -5.09
C PHE A 617 3.15 13.05 -6.58
N GLY A 618 1.90 13.39 -6.87
CA GLY A 618 1.44 13.70 -8.21
C GLY A 618 0.78 12.53 -8.92
N ASP A 619 0.66 12.65 -10.22
CA ASP A 619 -0.07 11.70 -11.07
C ASP A 619 0.91 10.84 -11.87
N ASP A 620 0.68 9.55 -11.91
CA ASP A 620 1.52 8.60 -12.66
C ASP A 620 1.41 8.76 -14.19
N ARG A 621 0.45 9.57 -14.64
CA ARG A 621 0.26 9.94 -16.06
C ARG A 621 1.03 11.19 -16.47
N TRP A 622 1.76 11.87 -15.56
CA TRP A 622 2.68 12.95 -15.93
C TRP A 622 3.82 12.40 -16.78
N PHE A 623 4.07 13.03 -17.92
CA PHE A 623 5.02 12.52 -18.90
C PHE A 623 6.14 13.53 -19.23
N ASN A 624 5.80 14.68 -19.85
CA ASN A 624 6.74 15.73 -20.12
C ASN A 624 6.56 16.88 -19.12
N TYR A 625 7.44 16.95 -18.15
CA TYR A 625 7.33 17.93 -17.09
C TYR A 625 8.68 18.25 -16.43
N SER A 626 8.72 19.35 -15.71
CA SER A 626 9.83 19.71 -14.85
C SER A 626 9.36 19.82 -13.40
N VAL A 627 10.24 19.46 -12.48
CA VAL A 627 10.04 19.68 -11.05
C VAL A 627 11.11 20.65 -10.55
N GLU A 628 10.70 21.64 -9.79
CA GLU A 628 11.58 22.64 -9.20
C GLU A 628 11.24 22.78 -7.71
N ILE A 629 12.26 22.86 -6.86
CA ILE A 629 12.11 23.06 -5.42
C ILE A 629 13.31 23.81 -4.86
N ASN A 630 13.10 24.58 -3.79
CA ASN A 630 14.16 25.12 -2.97
C ASN A 630 14.44 24.17 -1.79
N GLY A 631 15.66 23.66 -1.69
CA GLY A 631 16.09 22.80 -0.59
C GLY A 631 17.14 23.50 0.29
N ARG A 632 17.10 23.26 1.60
CA ARG A 632 18.04 23.79 2.56
C ARG A 632 18.56 22.70 3.47
N PHE A 633 19.88 22.66 3.62
CA PHE A 633 20.53 21.78 4.58
C PHE A 633 20.34 22.30 6.00
N GLU A 634 19.92 21.42 6.88
CA GLU A 634 19.95 21.65 8.32
C GLU A 634 21.26 21.12 8.91
N VAL A 635 21.44 21.29 10.22
CA VAL A 635 22.66 20.81 10.89
C VAL A 635 22.80 19.30 10.75
N ALA A 636 23.94 18.85 10.22
CA ALA A 636 24.26 17.45 10.05
C ALA A 636 25.61 17.12 10.73
N GLU A 637 25.67 15.90 11.30
CA GLU A 637 26.90 15.36 11.88
C GLU A 637 27.94 15.06 10.80
N ASN A 638 27.53 14.51 9.68
CA ASN A 638 28.37 14.22 8.53
C ASN A 638 27.88 14.93 7.27
N LYS A 639 28.50 16.05 6.93
CA LYS A 639 28.15 16.85 5.74
C LYS A 639 28.36 16.15 4.41
N ALA A 640 29.26 15.17 4.35
CA ALA A 640 29.51 14.41 3.14
C ALA A 640 28.38 13.43 2.80
N GLU A 641 27.64 13.00 3.81
CA GLU A 641 26.48 12.12 3.66
C GLU A 641 25.16 12.88 3.61
N ASN A 642 25.14 14.17 3.97
CA ASN A 642 23.94 14.99 3.95
C ASN A 642 23.60 15.40 2.52
N TYR A 643 22.40 15.05 2.06
CA TYR A 643 21.93 15.42 0.73
C TYR A 643 20.44 15.80 0.72
N ILE A 644 20.09 16.62 -0.26
CA ILE A 644 18.72 16.92 -0.70
C ILE A 644 18.57 16.42 -2.14
N GLY A 645 17.37 16.05 -2.54
CA GLY A 645 17.17 15.49 -3.88
C GLY A 645 15.79 15.73 -4.45
N LEU A 646 15.70 15.55 -5.77
CA LEU A 646 14.48 15.76 -6.55
C LEU A 646 14.36 14.71 -7.66
N GLY A 647 13.19 14.12 -7.81
CA GLY A 647 12.96 13.01 -8.73
C GLY A 647 11.84 13.23 -9.72
N LEU A 648 11.97 12.54 -10.86
CA LEU A 648 11.00 12.46 -11.94
C LEU A 648 10.65 11.01 -12.25
N ARG A 649 9.42 10.80 -12.75
CA ARG A 649 8.92 9.48 -13.17
C ARG A 649 9.23 8.41 -12.14
N TYR A 650 9.04 8.81 -10.88
CA TYR A 650 9.35 8.00 -9.72
C TYR A 650 8.25 6.97 -9.45
N ASN A 651 8.66 5.76 -9.22
CA ASN A 651 7.84 4.68 -8.66
C ASN A 651 8.72 3.88 -7.70
N LEU A 652 8.12 3.22 -6.74
CA LEU A 652 8.80 2.30 -5.83
C LEU A 652 8.35 0.87 -6.15
N PRO A 653 9.02 0.16 -7.06
CA PRO A 653 8.70 -1.25 -7.31
C PRO A 653 9.25 -2.14 -6.21
N ASP A 654 8.82 -3.40 -6.16
CA ASP A 654 9.25 -4.41 -5.18
C ASP A 654 10.77 -4.57 -5.05
N SER A 655 11.52 -4.22 -6.08
CA SER A 655 12.97 -4.41 -6.16
C SER A 655 13.77 -3.13 -5.96
N GLY A 656 13.19 -2.07 -5.40
CA GLY A 656 13.88 -0.80 -5.16
C GLY A 656 13.31 0.38 -5.95
N LYS A 657 13.96 1.53 -5.87
CA LYS A 657 13.54 2.79 -6.49
C LYS A 657 13.59 2.71 -8.01
N ASN A 658 12.54 3.17 -8.66
CA ASN A 658 12.48 3.28 -10.12
C ASN A 658 12.19 4.73 -10.50
N GLY A 659 12.96 5.30 -11.42
CA GLY A 659 12.86 6.70 -11.86
C GLY A 659 14.22 7.36 -11.97
N TYR A 660 14.19 8.68 -12.04
CA TYR A 660 15.39 9.50 -12.17
C TYR A 660 15.41 10.52 -11.05
N TRP A 661 16.57 10.72 -10.40
CA TRP A 661 16.69 11.75 -9.38
C TRP A 661 18.06 12.40 -9.34
N LEU A 662 18.03 13.69 -9.06
CA LEU A 662 19.18 14.52 -8.80
C LEU A 662 19.39 14.61 -7.29
N GLN A 663 20.58 14.35 -6.82
CA GLN A 663 21.02 14.58 -5.46
C GLN A 663 22.04 15.71 -5.40
N LEU A 664 21.90 16.62 -4.47
CA LEU A 664 22.90 17.62 -4.11
C LEU A 664 23.37 17.35 -2.68
N PHE A 665 24.65 17.11 -2.50
CA PHE A 665 25.28 16.90 -1.20
C PHE A 665 25.75 18.23 -0.59
N GLU A 666 25.77 18.32 0.75
CA GLU A 666 26.17 19.51 1.46
C GLU A 666 27.66 19.93 1.18
N ASN A 667 28.49 18.98 0.76
CA ASN A 667 29.86 19.22 0.33
C ASN A 667 29.99 19.79 -1.10
N GLY A 668 28.84 20.03 -1.78
CA GLY A 668 28.77 20.55 -3.14
C GLY A 668 28.85 19.49 -4.24
N GLU A 669 29.02 18.26 -3.91
CA GLU A 669 28.91 17.17 -4.87
C GLU A 669 27.45 16.98 -5.30
N TRP A 670 27.23 16.54 -6.54
CA TRP A 670 25.92 16.15 -7.02
C TRP A 670 25.99 14.80 -7.76
N LYS A 671 24.89 14.04 -7.69
CA LYS A 671 24.70 12.79 -8.41
C LYS A 671 23.39 12.81 -9.14
N PHE A 672 23.41 12.30 -10.34
CA PHE A 672 22.19 11.97 -11.09
C PHE A 672 22.08 10.45 -11.16
N ASN A 673 20.99 9.95 -10.66
CA ASN A 673 20.74 8.52 -10.51
C ASN A 673 19.61 8.09 -11.43
N ARG A 674 19.76 6.86 -11.93
CA ARG A 674 18.71 6.08 -12.55
C ARG A 674 18.49 4.85 -11.66
N ASN A 675 17.27 4.68 -11.18
CA ASN A 675 17.00 3.69 -10.15
C ASN A 675 18.02 3.90 -9.01
N ASP A 676 18.58 2.91 -8.40
CA ASP A 676 19.62 3.10 -7.35
C ASP A 676 21.05 3.26 -7.90
N LYS A 677 21.21 3.46 -9.22
CA LYS A 677 22.53 3.55 -9.86
C LYS A 677 22.87 4.97 -10.27
N CYS A 678 23.98 5.50 -9.75
CA CYS A 678 24.56 6.75 -10.22
C CYS A 678 25.04 6.62 -11.67
N VAL A 679 24.51 7.46 -12.56
CA VAL A 679 24.88 7.49 -13.98
C VAL A 679 25.70 8.71 -14.36
N ARG A 680 25.60 9.80 -13.60
CA ARG A 680 26.43 11.01 -13.73
C ARG A 680 26.68 11.63 -12.38
N SER A 681 27.80 12.28 -12.21
CA SER A 681 28.15 13.04 -11.01
C SER A 681 29.09 14.20 -11.33
N GLY A 682 29.12 15.16 -10.44
CA GLY A 682 30.02 16.29 -10.54
C GLY A 682 30.08 17.08 -9.24
N LYS A 683 30.64 18.28 -9.30
CA LYS A 683 30.75 19.16 -8.17
C LYS A 683 30.46 20.60 -8.55
N ILE A 684 29.64 21.29 -7.75
CA ILE A 684 29.40 22.71 -7.89
C ILE A 684 30.63 23.44 -7.34
N ALA A 685 31.14 24.38 -8.12
CA ALA A 685 32.22 25.23 -7.65
C ALA A 685 31.74 26.16 -6.53
N VAL A 686 32.18 25.91 -5.30
CA VAL A 686 31.92 26.79 -4.15
C VAL A 686 32.94 27.89 -4.19
N GLY A 687 32.56 29.10 -4.60
CA GLY A 687 33.48 30.24 -4.63
C GLY A 687 33.81 30.78 -3.25
N LYS A 688 35.09 31.08 -2.96
CA LYS A 688 35.51 31.81 -1.77
C LYS A 688 35.13 33.29 -1.88
N LYS A 689 34.48 33.87 -0.85
CA LYS A 689 34.27 35.31 -0.74
C LYS A 689 35.64 36.02 -0.73
N SER A 690 35.89 36.94 -1.68
CA SER A 690 36.93 37.95 -1.55
C SER A 690 36.38 39.10 -0.72
N PRO A 691 37.16 39.65 0.23
CA PRO A 691 36.70 40.82 0.97
C PRO A 691 36.86 42.09 0.12
N GLY A 692 35.78 42.80 -0.06
CA GLY A 692 35.73 44.23 -0.31
C GLY A 692 36.03 44.77 -1.72
N GLY A 693 35.12 45.56 -2.22
CA GLY A 693 35.31 46.44 -3.35
C GLY A 693 34.05 46.71 -4.15
N CYS A 694 33.32 47.75 -3.75
CA CYS A 694 32.33 48.39 -4.65
C CYS A 694 33.10 49.09 -5.79
N GLU A 695 32.75 48.78 -7.05
CA GLU A 695 32.90 49.73 -8.15
C GLU A 695 31.85 49.44 -9.22
N ASN A 696 31.02 50.42 -9.51
CA ASN A 696 30.13 50.51 -10.65
C ASN A 696 30.93 50.66 -11.95
N PRO A 697 30.59 50.05 -13.04
CA PRO A 697 30.96 50.56 -14.33
C PRO A 697 29.78 51.22 -15.06
N THR A 698 30.00 52.42 -15.40
CA THR A 698 29.27 53.33 -16.30
C THR A 698 29.15 52.77 -17.70
N ALA A 699 28.07 53.17 -18.34
CA ALA A 699 27.72 52.90 -19.74
C ALA A 699 28.77 53.46 -20.70
N GLY A 700 28.96 52.75 -21.80
CA GLY A 700 29.71 53.22 -22.98
C GLY A 700 29.19 52.58 -24.25
N GLU A 701 28.69 53.43 -25.09
CA GLU A 701 28.08 53.19 -26.39
C GLU A 701 29.06 52.80 -27.54
N ASN A 702 28.41 52.28 -28.64
CA ASN A 702 28.86 52.24 -30.04
C ASN A 702 29.76 51.06 -30.47
N ALA A 703 29.65 50.50 -31.65
CA ALA A 703 28.91 50.74 -32.87
C ALA A 703 29.14 49.53 -33.83
N MET A 704 28.11 49.26 -34.63
CA MET A 704 28.13 48.82 -36.04
C MET A 704 29.15 47.81 -36.59
N GLY A 705 28.63 46.80 -37.25
CA GLY A 705 28.87 46.56 -38.69
C GLY A 705 29.30 45.19 -39.12
N GLY A 706 28.53 44.58 -39.96
CA GLY A 706 29.09 43.74 -41.03
C GLY A 706 28.51 42.32 -41.18
N GLY A 707 27.71 42.21 -42.18
CA GLY A 707 27.06 40.96 -42.66
C GLY A 707 28.00 39.99 -43.38
N GLY A 708 27.50 38.79 -43.58
CA GLY A 708 28.16 37.83 -44.50
C GLY A 708 27.59 36.42 -44.44
N LYS A 709 26.61 36.21 -45.27
CA LYS A 709 26.33 35.02 -46.13
C LYS A 709 26.50 33.58 -45.62
N ILE A 710 25.37 32.87 -45.66
CA ILE A 710 25.24 31.42 -45.80
C ILE A 710 25.72 30.98 -47.22
N PRO A 711 26.30 29.80 -47.42
CA PRO A 711 25.63 28.72 -48.17
C PRO A 711 25.98 27.26 -47.73
N PRO A 712 25.56 26.23 -48.53
CA PRO A 712 24.55 25.26 -48.11
C PRO A 712 25.12 23.83 -48.04
N GLU A 713 24.22 22.94 -47.61
CA GLU A 713 24.16 21.46 -47.71
C GLU A 713 25.28 20.68 -48.41
N LYS A 714 25.66 19.57 -47.83
CA LYS A 714 25.80 18.28 -48.57
C LYS A 714 25.63 17.06 -47.66
N LYS A 715 24.73 16.21 -48.13
CA LYS A 715 24.54 14.82 -47.77
C LYS A 715 25.81 14.00 -47.97
N THR A 716 26.04 13.01 -47.19
CA THR A 716 26.42 11.68 -47.70
C THR A 716 26.30 10.58 -46.68
N LEU A 717 25.76 9.49 -47.18
CA LEU A 717 25.61 8.15 -46.60
C LEU A 717 26.95 7.46 -46.31
N GLY A 718 26.88 6.42 -45.44
CA GLY A 718 27.68 5.21 -45.64
C GLY A 718 28.21 4.65 -44.35
N VAL A 719 27.69 3.54 -44.00
CA VAL A 719 28.03 2.11 -44.04
C VAL A 719 28.68 1.54 -42.77
N ALA A 720 27.98 0.55 -42.31
CA ALA A 720 28.30 -0.61 -41.46
C ALA A 720 29.76 -0.88 -41.01
N GLY A 721 29.88 -1.22 -39.76
CA GLY A 721 31.05 -1.87 -39.17
C GLY A 721 30.71 -2.72 -37.92
N LYS A 722 31.02 -3.97 -38.06
CA LYS A 722 30.84 -5.08 -37.15
C LYS A 722 31.24 -4.83 -35.69
N ILE A 723 30.45 -5.39 -34.77
CA ILE A 723 30.77 -5.53 -33.37
C ILE A 723 31.31 -6.91 -33.10
N LEU A 724 32.40 -7.02 -32.34
CA LEU A 724 32.85 -8.22 -31.61
C LEU A 724 32.99 -7.84 -30.12
N PRO A 725 32.80 -8.78 -29.20
CA PRO A 725 32.58 -8.49 -27.78
C PRO A 725 33.88 -8.40 -26.99
N GLY A 726 33.90 -7.51 -25.99
CA GLY A 726 34.99 -7.41 -25.04
C GLY A 726 34.58 -6.59 -23.83
N GLU A 727 34.47 -7.27 -22.71
CA GLU A 727 34.38 -6.67 -21.38
C GLU A 727 35.49 -5.65 -21.16
N LYS A 728 35.16 -4.51 -20.60
CA LYS A 728 35.99 -3.76 -19.64
C LYS A 728 35.33 -2.47 -19.17
N LYS A 729 35.38 -2.28 -17.85
CA LYS A 729 35.27 -1.07 -17.05
C LYS A 729 35.18 0.22 -17.85
N LEU A 730 34.09 0.96 -17.72
CA LEU A 730 33.97 2.34 -18.12
C LEU A 730 33.49 3.19 -16.95
N CYS A 731 34.47 3.59 -16.11
CA CYS A 731 34.40 4.87 -15.43
C CYS A 731 35.04 5.87 -16.39
N GLY A 732 34.26 6.46 -17.26
CA GLY A 732 34.65 7.55 -18.15
C GLY A 732 34.04 8.84 -17.68
N ALA A 733 34.77 9.62 -16.86
CA ALA A 733 34.43 11.01 -16.58
C ALA A 733 34.57 11.86 -17.87
N GLY A 734 33.44 12.07 -18.54
CA GLY A 734 33.37 13.12 -19.55
C GLY A 734 33.51 14.47 -18.85
N LYS A 735 34.65 15.13 -18.98
CA LYS A 735 34.82 16.54 -18.53
C LYS A 735 33.94 17.41 -19.38
N ILE A 736 32.83 17.87 -18.83
CA ILE A 736 32.14 19.07 -19.32
C ILE A 736 32.82 20.22 -18.63
N THR A 737 33.47 21.11 -19.40
CA THR A 737 33.97 22.35 -18.88
C THR A 737 32.81 23.31 -18.64
N PRO A 738 32.51 23.71 -17.42
CA PRO A 738 31.44 24.67 -17.15
C PRO A 738 31.89 26.05 -17.56
N GLY A 739 31.28 26.62 -18.57
CA GLY A 739 31.37 28.05 -18.82
C GLY A 739 30.39 28.77 -17.92
N GLY A 740 30.88 29.47 -16.92
CA GLY A 740 30.11 30.38 -16.08
C GLY A 740 30.29 30.12 -14.59
N LEU A 741 30.90 31.04 -13.90
CA LEU A 741 30.94 31.06 -12.44
C LEU A 741 29.55 31.37 -11.88
N ALA A 742 28.93 30.43 -11.20
CA ALA A 742 27.75 30.70 -10.40
C ALA A 742 28.10 31.64 -9.22
N PRO A 743 27.20 32.56 -8.84
CA PRO A 743 27.45 33.43 -7.69
C PRO A 743 27.51 32.57 -6.42
N LYS A 744 28.41 33.00 -5.53
CA LYS A 744 28.75 32.38 -4.26
C LYS A 744 27.53 32.24 -3.36
N SER A 745 26.93 31.02 -3.23
CA SER A 745 26.01 30.71 -2.15
C SER A 745 26.71 29.82 -1.11
N GLN A 746 26.57 30.14 0.14
CA GLN A 746 26.82 29.22 1.20
C GLN A 746 25.74 28.17 1.06
N LEU A 747 26.07 26.87 0.98
CA LEU A 747 25.11 25.79 0.86
C LEU A 747 24.14 25.64 2.07
N THR A 748 24.35 26.45 3.11
CA THR A 748 23.43 26.65 4.25
C THR A 748 22.24 27.55 3.91
N GLU A 749 22.25 28.23 2.76
CA GLU A 749 21.10 28.96 2.21
C GLU A 749 20.24 28.05 1.34
N TRP A 750 19.11 28.54 0.85
CA TRP A 750 18.25 27.83 -0.06
C TRP A 750 18.96 27.50 -1.37
N ASN A 751 18.97 26.24 -1.73
CA ASN A 751 19.49 25.75 -3.00
C ASN A 751 18.34 25.42 -3.92
N LYS A 752 18.28 26.11 -5.05
CA LYS A 752 17.28 25.83 -6.07
C LYS A 752 17.70 24.61 -6.88
N MET A 753 16.86 23.59 -6.88
CA MET A 753 17.02 22.38 -7.69
C MET A 753 15.93 22.30 -8.73
N LYS A 754 16.28 21.94 -9.96
CA LYS A 754 15.33 21.68 -11.03
C LYS A 754 15.77 20.44 -11.81
N ILE A 755 14.80 19.61 -12.16
CA ILE A 755 14.97 18.47 -13.08
C ILE A 755 13.82 18.48 -14.08
N GLN A 756 14.11 18.16 -15.33
CA GLN A 756 13.15 18.22 -16.43
C GLN A 756 13.29 17.00 -17.32
N VAL A 757 12.16 16.54 -17.83
CA VAL A 757 12.11 15.55 -18.91
C VAL A 757 11.21 16.05 -20.00
N GLU A 758 11.73 16.01 -21.24
CA GLU A 758 10.97 16.28 -22.46
C GLU A 758 11.25 15.16 -23.46
N ASP A 759 10.24 14.33 -23.69
CA ASP A 759 10.36 13.08 -24.43
C ASP A 759 11.48 12.19 -23.88
N ASP A 760 12.61 12.12 -24.55
CA ASP A 760 13.81 11.37 -24.18
C ASP A 760 14.98 12.27 -23.74
N ARG A 761 14.78 13.59 -23.64
CA ARG A 761 15.79 14.53 -23.17
C ARG A 761 15.61 14.81 -21.67
N ILE A 762 16.69 14.67 -20.92
CA ILE A 762 16.72 14.93 -19.49
C ILE A 762 17.70 16.05 -19.20
N SER A 763 17.22 17.06 -18.49
CA SER A 763 18.03 18.21 -18.10
C SER A 763 17.91 18.47 -16.60
N ALA A 764 19.00 18.89 -15.95
CA ALA A 764 19.00 19.20 -14.52
C ALA A 764 19.82 20.45 -14.22
N TRP A 765 19.34 21.22 -13.24
CA TRP A 765 19.98 22.47 -12.80
C TRP A 765 20.10 22.50 -11.29
N ILE A 766 21.17 23.12 -10.82
CA ILE A 766 21.37 23.45 -9.41
C ILE A 766 21.77 24.92 -9.34
N ASN A 767 21.03 25.74 -8.57
CA ASN A 767 21.24 27.18 -8.48
C ASN A 767 21.34 27.88 -9.86
N ASP A 768 20.41 27.50 -10.76
CA ASP A 768 20.32 27.93 -12.15
C ASP A 768 21.53 27.54 -13.04
N VAL A 769 22.47 26.76 -12.53
CA VAL A 769 23.55 26.17 -13.32
C VAL A 769 23.12 24.84 -13.91
N LEU A 770 23.18 24.72 -15.24
CA LEU A 770 22.90 23.46 -15.94
C LEU A 770 24.01 22.45 -15.61
N VAL A 771 23.65 21.37 -14.92
CA VAL A 771 24.58 20.30 -14.52
C VAL A 771 24.45 19.04 -15.36
N LEU A 772 23.29 18.85 -16.00
CA LEU A 772 23.01 17.72 -16.90
C LEU A 772 22.11 18.16 -18.03
N ASP A 773 22.43 17.73 -19.26
CA ASP A 773 21.57 17.88 -20.44
C ASP A 773 21.93 16.80 -21.44
N GLU A 774 21.22 15.68 -21.39
CA GLU A 774 21.52 14.49 -22.17
C GLU A 774 20.26 13.77 -22.67
N LEU A 775 20.41 13.00 -23.73
CA LEU A 775 19.38 12.04 -24.16
C LEU A 775 19.39 10.83 -23.22
N ALA A 776 18.22 10.33 -22.91
CA ALA A 776 18.02 9.17 -22.02
C ALA A 776 18.86 7.94 -22.45
N GLY A 777 18.99 7.71 -23.77
CA GLY A 777 19.81 6.63 -24.30
C GLY A 777 21.28 6.72 -23.90
N ASN A 778 21.85 7.94 -23.82
CA ASN A 778 23.23 8.18 -23.38
C ASN A 778 23.44 7.86 -21.89
N LEU A 779 22.37 7.90 -21.12
CA LEU A 779 22.35 7.55 -19.69
C LEU A 779 22.02 6.05 -19.46
N GLY A 780 21.94 5.28 -20.56
CA GLY A 780 21.52 3.88 -20.49
C GLY A 780 20.05 3.70 -20.11
N ILE A 781 19.25 4.73 -20.34
CA ILE A 781 17.85 4.78 -20.00
C ILE A 781 17.04 4.43 -21.25
N THR A 782 16.32 3.33 -21.21
CA THR A 782 15.23 3.09 -22.17
C THR A 782 14.04 3.95 -21.77
N MET A 783 13.33 4.52 -22.73
CA MET A 783 12.17 5.38 -22.48
C MET A 783 11.18 4.68 -21.54
N GLN A 784 10.81 5.36 -20.47
CA GLN A 784 9.80 4.87 -19.53
C GLN A 784 8.49 5.60 -19.80
N GLY A 785 7.37 5.03 -19.37
CA GLY A 785 6.08 5.70 -19.33
C GLY A 785 6.09 6.92 -18.45
N GLY A 786 4.94 7.50 -18.16
CA GLY A 786 4.78 8.57 -17.20
C GLY A 786 5.18 8.14 -15.78
N GLY A 787 5.14 9.05 -14.85
CA GLY A 787 5.39 8.79 -13.44
C GLY A 787 5.34 10.04 -12.59
N ARG A 788 5.28 9.85 -11.29
CA ARG A 788 5.17 10.90 -10.28
C ARG A 788 6.49 11.65 -10.05
N ALA A 789 6.41 12.72 -9.30
CA ALA A 789 7.57 13.40 -8.75
C ALA A 789 7.89 12.90 -7.34
N ALA A 790 9.13 13.15 -6.89
CA ALA A 790 9.55 12.81 -5.55
C ALA A 790 10.56 13.83 -4.99
N ILE A 791 10.53 14.00 -3.67
CA ILE A 791 11.51 14.76 -2.89
C ILE A 791 12.30 13.77 -2.07
N PHE A 792 13.62 13.87 -2.13
CA PHE A 792 14.55 12.98 -1.43
C PHE A 792 15.35 13.74 -0.37
N SER A 793 15.69 13.06 0.69
CA SER A 793 16.58 13.53 1.73
C SER A 793 17.48 12.41 2.23
N SER A 794 18.62 12.76 2.78
CA SER A 794 19.30 11.86 3.73
C SER A 794 18.55 11.84 5.06
N TYR A 795 18.93 10.93 5.98
CA TYR A 795 18.46 10.96 7.37
C TYR A 795 19.08 12.15 8.14
N ASN A 796 18.71 13.36 7.70
CA ASN A 796 19.00 14.65 8.31
C ASN A 796 17.77 15.55 8.17
N LYS A 797 17.61 16.49 9.07
CA LYS A 797 16.44 17.37 9.12
C LYS A 797 16.54 18.47 8.05
N ASN A 798 16.48 18.10 6.79
CA ASN A 798 16.51 19.03 5.66
C ASN A 798 15.12 19.63 5.39
N SER A 799 15.10 20.86 4.91
CA SER A 799 13.88 21.62 4.62
C SER A 799 13.71 21.91 3.15
N PHE A 800 12.46 21.95 2.69
CA PHE A 800 12.06 22.19 1.30
C PHE A 800 10.96 23.24 1.22
N ALA A 801 10.96 24.04 0.16
CA ALA A 801 9.95 25.07 -0.06
C ALA A 801 9.73 25.36 -1.55
N ASP A 802 8.62 26.04 -1.86
CA ASP A 802 8.29 26.54 -3.20
C ASP A 802 8.32 25.44 -4.28
N LEU A 803 7.66 24.33 -4.02
CA LEU A 803 7.54 23.23 -4.98
C LEU A 803 6.75 23.66 -6.21
N LYS A 804 7.27 23.37 -7.40
CA LYS A 804 6.61 23.61 -8.68
C LYS A 804 6.81 22.44 -9.62
N VAL A 805 5.73 21.99 -10.20
CA VAL A 805 5.73 21.02 -11.31
C VAL A 805 5.08 21.69 -12.51
N LEU A 806 5.85 21.84 -13.59
CA LEU A 806 5.42 22.59 -14.76
C LEU A 806 5.35 21.66 -15.98
N PRO A 807 4.37 21.82 -16.87
CA PRO A 807 4.34 21.09 -18.13
C PRO A 807 5.51 21.53 -19.02
N VAL A 808 6.04 20.59 -19.80
CA VAL A 808 7.11 20.84 -20.79
C VAL A 808 6.65 20.32 -22.14
N GLY A 809 6.94 21.06 -23.22
CA GLY A 809 6.56 20.66 -24.55
C GLY A 809 5.04 20.58 -24.77
N GLN A 810 4.63 19.76 -25.74
CA GLN A 810 3.22 19.69 -26.18
C GLN A 810 2.40 18.57 -25.51
N ASN A 811 3.05 17.54 -24.97
CA ASN A 811 2.38 16.34 -24.45
C ASN A 811 2.78 16.09 -23.00
N PRO A 812 2.24 16.85 -22.03
CA PRO A 812 2.62 16.69 -20.63
C PRO A 812 2.05 15.43 -19.97
N TYR A 813 1.11 14.74 -20.62
CA TYR A 813 0.42 13.59 -20.05
C TYR A 813 0.42 12.41 -21.00
N ILE A 814 0.35 11.19 -20.38
CA ILE A 814 0.02 9.95 -21.11
C ILE A 814 -1.33 9.44 -20.65
N ARG A 815 -1.93 8.60 -21.49
CA ARG A 815 -3.02 7.70 -21.08
C ARG A 815 -2.40 6.33 -20.78
N ARG A 816 -2.84 5.69 -19.72
CA ARG A 816 -2.46 4.32 -19.39
C ARG A 816 -3.68 3.44 -19.52
N TYR A 817 -3.49 2.31 -20.16
CA TYR A 817 -4.51 1.31 -20.34
C TYR A 817 -4.05 0.00 -19.72
N ASP A 818 -4.95 -0.67 -19.04
CA ASP A 818 -4.77 -2.05 -18.64
C ASP A 818 -5.03 -2.97 -19.82
N CYS A 819 -4.33 -4.09 -19.90
CA CYS A 819 -4.52 -5.06 -20.97
C CYS A 819 -5.95 -5.65 -21.04
N LEU A 820 -6.78 -5.44 -20.02
CA LEU A 820 -8.18 -5.87 -19.96
C LEU A 820 -9.17 -4.74 -20.24
N ASP A 821 -8.71 -3.53 -20.52
CA ASP A 821 -9.56 -2.41 -20.88
C ASP A 821 -10.25 -2.64 -22.22
N ASP A 822 -11.43 -2.05 -22.39
CA ASP A 822 -12.28 -2.25 -23.57
C ASP A 822 -11.68 -1.69 -24.89
N CYS A 823 -10.61 -0.89 -24.81
CA CYS A 823 -9.86 -0.43 -26.00
C CYS A 823 -9.07 -1.55 -26.68
N PHE A 824 -8.87 -2.70 -26.02
CA PHE A 824 -8.20 -3.87 -26.59
C PHE A 824 -9.22 -4.88 -27.16
N GLU A 825 -9.01 -5.27 -28.40
CA GLU A 825 -9.74 -6.36 -29.05
C GLU A 825 -8.78 -7.53 -29.26
N TYR A 826 -8.98 -8.60 -28.52
CA TYR A 826 -8.24 -9.86 -28.65
C TYR A 826 -9.00 -10.80 -29.58
N VAL A 827 -8.46 -11.01 -30.78
CA VAL A 827 -9.10 -11.91 -31.76
C VAL A 827 -8.92 -13.35 -31.26
N GLN A 828 -10.03 -14.04 -31.10
CA GLN A 828 -10.08 -15.46 -30.69
C GLN A 828 -10.60 -16.28 -31.85
N ASP A 829 -9.73 -17.08 -32.47
CA ASP A 829 -10.06 -17.98 -33.56
C ASP A 829 -9.27 -19.30 -33.45
N GLN A 830 -9.31 -20.14 -34.47
CA GLN A 830 -8.61 -21.43 -34.47
C GLN A 830 -7.08 -21.27 -34.41
N ASN A 831 -6.56 -20.13 -34.84
CA ASN A 831 -5.14 -19.85 -34.93
C ASN A 831 -4.65 -18.87 -33.86
N SER A 832 -5.56 -18.20 -33.16
CA SER A 832 -5.26 -17.14 -32.19
C SER A 832 -5.84 -17.51 -30.82
N LYS A 833 -4.97 -17.83 -29.85
CA LYS A 833 -5.37 -18.16 -28.49
C LYS A 833 -4.80 -17.14 -27.51
N TRP A 834 -5.69 -16.57 -26.71
CA TRP A 834 -5.33 -15.65 -25.66
C TRP A 834 -5.71 -16.25 -24.30
N ASP A 835 -4.82 -16.15 -23.35
CA ASP A 835 -5.07 -16.50 -21.95
C ASP A 835 -5.15 -15.21 -21.13
N PHE A 836 -6.25 -15.06 -20.40
CA PHE A 836 -6.59 -13.84 -19.68
C PHE A 836 -6.50 -14.07 -18.18
N GLY A 837 -6.11 -13.04 -17.47
CA GLY A 837 -6.13 -13.04 -16.01
C GLY A 837 -4.94 -13.73 -15.36
N LEU A 838 -3.86 -13.92 -16.09
CA LEU A 838 -2.61 -14.38 -15.53
C LEU A 838 -1.96 -13.22 -14.74
N MET A 839 -1.79 -13.42 -13.45
CA MET A 839 -1.04 -12.51 -12.59
C MET A 839 0.37 -13.06 -12.41
N GLU A 840 1.34 -12.50 -13.12
CA GLU A 840 2.73 -13.00 -13.07
C GLU A 840 3.60 -12.29 -12.02
N SER A 841 3.35 -11.02 -11.72
CA SER A 841 4.15 -10.29 -10.73
C SER A 841 3.55 -8.95 -10.33
N PHE A 842 4.04 -8.38 -9.24
CA PHE A 842 3.77 -7.01 -8.79
C PHE A 842 4.25 -5.92 -9.77
N LYS A 843 5.01 -6.27 -10.78
CA LYS A 843 5.65 -5.35 -11.72
C LYS A 843 4.75 -4.93 -12.88
N GLN A 844 3.59 -5.55 -13.03
CA GLN A 844 2.64 -5.24 -14.10
C GLN A 844 1.64 -4.18 -13.64
N TYR A 845 1.27 -3.28 -14.54
CA TYR A 845 0.22 -2.30 -14.27
C TYR A 845 -1.08 -3.02 -13.91
N LYS A 846 -1.71 -2.61 -12.83
CA LYS A 846 -2.88 -3.29 -12.24
C LYS A 846 -2.71 -4.80 -12.04
N ARG A 847 -1.48 -5.32 -12.12
CA ARG A 847 -1.10 -6.74 -11.98
C ARG A 847 -1.82 -7.70 -12.91
N THR A 848 -2.27 -7.21 -14.04
CA THR A 848 -2.94 -8.00 -15.05
C THR A 848 -1.99 -8.29 -16.19
N VAL A 849 -2.13 -9.46 -16.77
CA VAL A 849 -1.38 -9.90 -17.95
C VAL A 849 -2.32 -10.66 -18.87
N VAL A 850 -2.20 -10.39 -20.17
CA VAL A 850 -2.83 -11.21 -21.21
C VAL A 850 -1.73 -11.87 -22.01
N LYS A 851 -1.78 -13.19 -22.13
CA LYS A 851 -0.77 -13.98 -22.82
C LYS A 851 -1.32 -14.47 -24.16
N GLY A 852 -0.67 -14.07 -25.24
CA GLY A 852 -0.92 -14.57 -26.59
C GLY A 852 -0.01 -15.73 -26.96
N GLY A 853 -0.56 -16.74 -27.64
CA GLY A 853 0.19 -17.80 -28.30
C GLY A 853 0.74 -17.35 -29.66
N GLU A 854 1.33 -18.28 -30.39
CA GLU A 854 1.77 -18.05 -31.78
C GLU A 854 0.58 -17.62 -32.66
N ASN A 855 0.80 -16.64 -33.54
CA ASN A 855 -0.20 -16.04 -34.44
C ASN A 855 -1.39 -15.35 -33.75
N SER A 856 -1.25 -15.01 -32.46
CA SER A 856 -2.30 -14.25 -31.76
C SER A 856 -2.35 -12.80 -32.22
N LEU A 857 -3.54 -12.29 -32.49
CA LEU A 857 -3.80 -10.93 -32.94
C LEU A 857 -4.49 -10.13 -31.82
N CYS A 858 -3.90 -9.00 -31.47
CA CYS A 858 -4.50 -7.98 -30.60
C CYS A 858 -4.61 -6.66 -31.36
N LYS A 859 -5.76 -6.00 -31.26
CA LYS A 859 -5.99 -4.67 -31.80
C LYS A 859 -6.18 -3.69 -30.65
N LEU A 860 -5.56 -2.52 -30.78
CA LEU A 860 -5.71 -1.41 -29.85
C LEU A 860 -6.27 -0.20 -30.59
N ASN A 861 -7.42 0.31 -30.16
CA ASN A 861 -7.98 1.55 -30.63
C ASN A 861 -7.56 2.70 -29.71
N PHE A 862 -6.78 3.65 -30.23
CA PHE A 862 -6.32 4.79 -29.45
C PHE A 862 -6.23 6.06 -30.30
N GLU A 863 -6.29 7.20 -29.64
CA GLU A 863 -5.93 8.51 -30.21
C GLU A 863 -4.62 8.97 -29.59
N GLY A 864 -3.62 9.23 -30.44
CA GLY A 864 -2.31 9.68 -29.96
C GLY A 864 -1.25 9.64 -31.06
N THR A 865 -0.09 10.16 -30.75
CA THR A 865 1.07 10.20 -31.67
C THR A 865 2.10 9.12 -31.36
N ARG A 866 1.97 8.46 -30.19
CA ARG A 866 2.89 7.42 -29.72
C ARG A 866 2.13 6.44 -28.83
N PHE A 867 2.58 5.22 -28.80
CA PHE A 867 2.13 4.23 -27.81
C PHE A 867 3.31 3.41 -27.30
N LEU A 868 3.15 2.87 -26.10
CA LEU A 868 4.15 2.05 -25.42
C LEU A 868 3.45 0.79 -24.93
N ILE A 869 3.95 -0.36 -25.33
CA ILE A 869 3.48 -1.66 -24.83
C ILE A 869 4.50 -2.15 -23.79
N THR A 870 4.02 -2.54 -22.62
CA THR A 870 4.84 -3.17 -21.58
C THR A 870 4.48 -4.63 -21.45
N GLY A 871 5.47 -5.51 -21.34
CA GLY A 871 5.24 -6.93 -21.23
C GLY A 871 6.52 -7.76 -21.20
N SER A 872 6.36 -9.07 -21.32
CA SER A 872 7.44 -10.04 -21.48
C SER A 872 7.18 -10.90 -22.70
N ALA A 873 8.23 -11.42 -23.31
CA ALA A 873 8.14 -12.31 -24.45
C ALA A 873 9.15 -13.45 -24.35
N GLY A 874 8.84 -14.57 -24.99
CA GLY A 874 9.77 -15.69 -25.14
C GLY A 874 11.01 -15.29 -25.97
N GLU A 875 12.09 -16.04 -25.86
CA GLU A 875 13.40 -15.72 -26.47
C GLU A 875 13.37 -15.57 -28.00
N MET A 876 12.41 -16.18 -28.67
CA MET A 876 12.25 -16.16 -30.13
C MET A 876 10.99 -15.42 -30.61
N ALA A 877 10.30 -14.69 -29.71
CA ALA A 877 9.08 -14.01 -30.07
C ALA A 877 9.35 -12.84 -31.03
N SER A 878 8.59 -12.76 -32.10
CA SER A 878 8.50 -11.59 -32.97
C SER A 878 7.05 -11.16 -33.12
N VAL A 879 6.81 -9.89 -33.34
CA VAL A 879 5.49 -9.33 -33.60
C VAL A 879 5.48 -8.53 -34.89
N GLU A 880 4.39 -8.61 -35.62
CA GLU A 880 4.10 -7.69 -36.72
C GLU A 880 3.28 -6.53 -36.14
N ILE A 881 3.65 -5.32 -36.52
CA ILE A 881 2.99 -4.11 -36.04
C ILE A 881 2.45 -3.31 -37.23
N SER A 882 1.16 -3.06 -37.20
CA SER A 882 0.52 -2.16 -38.16
C SER A 882 -0.25 -1.07 -37.42
N VAL A 883 -0.20 0.15 -37.93
CA VAL A 883 -0.95 1.31 -37.40
C VAL A 883 -1.72 1.90 -38.60
N ASP A 884 -3.01 2.12 -38.41
CA ASP A 884 -3.93 2.64 -39.46
C ASP A 884 -3.83 1.87 -40.78
N GLY A 885 -3.69 0.55 -40.69
CA GLY A 885 -3.57 -0.34 -41.85
C GLY A 885 -2.21 -0.34 -42.52
N LYS A 886 -1.24 0.41 -42.04
CA LYS A 886 0.12 0.46 -42.56
C LYS A 886 1.05 -0.38 -41.67
N ILE A 887 1.74 -1.32 -42.27
CA ILE A 887 2.74 -2.15 -41.56
C ILE A 887 3.98 -1.30 -41.33
N TYR A 888 4.34 -1.15 -40.04
CA TYR A 888 5.53 -0.45 -39.58
C TYR A 888 6.73 -1.39 -39.46
N ASP A 889 6.50 -2.56 -38.88
CA ASP A 889 7.52 -3.60 -38.78
C ASP A 889 6.88 -4.97 -38.96
N LYS A 890 7.51 -5.84 -39.76
CA LYS A 890 7.06 -7.20 -40.03
C LYS A 890 7.65 -8.24 -39.05
N GLU A 891 8.76 -7.90 -38.43
CA GLU A 891 9.48 -8.79 -37.52
C GLU A 891 10.13 -8.02 -36.36
N TYR A 892 9.36 -7.27 -35.60
CA TYR A 892 9.90 -6.63 -34.43
C TYR A 892 10.33 -7.71 -33.44
N ARG A 893 11.63 -7.89 -33.28
CA ARG A 893 12.19 -8.88 -32.35
C ARG A 893 12.23 -8.29 -30.95
N VAL A 894 11.47 -8.89 -30.05
CA VAL A 894 11.52 -8.54 -28.63
C VAL A 894 12.79 -9.14 -28.03
N TRP A 895 13.84 -8.33 -27.93
CA TRP A 895 15.10 -8.76 -27.35
C TRP A 895 15.14 -8.54 -25.84
N LYS A 896 15.23 -9.59 -25.12
CA LYS A 896 15.57 -9.89 -23.72
C LYS A 896 14.39 -10.47 -22.93
N PRO A 897 14.55 -11.71 -22.42
CA PRO A 897 13.70 -12.23 -21.38
C PRO A 897 13.88 -11.37 -20.13
N GLY A 898 12.81 -10.84 -19.63
CA GLY A 898 12.79 -10.02 -18.43
C GLY A 898 11.44 -9.39 -18.26
N THR A 899 10.77 -9.73 -17.19
CA THR A 899 9.47 -9.23 -16.80
C THR A 899 9.47 -7.70 -16.69
N GLY A 900 8.44 -7.05 -17.23
CA GLY A 900 8.18 -5.63 -17.01
C GLY A 900 9.03 -4.62 -17.79
N LYS A 901 9.75 -5.04 -18.83
CA LYS A 901 10.47 -4.09 -19.69
C LYS A 901 9.58 -3.56 -20.79
N PRO A 902 9.62 -2.25 -21.09
CA PRO A 902 8.85 -1.67 -22.17
C PRO A 902 9.33 -2.19 -23.52
N TRP A 903 8.37 -2.50 -24.38
CA TRP A 903 8.57 -2.75 -25.79
C TRP A 903 8.37 -1.45 -26.52
N PHE A 904 9.34 -1.04 -27.31
CA PHE A 904 9.27 0.20 -28.07
C PHE A 904 8.71 -0.01 -29.45
N LEU A 905 7.86 0.93 -29.78
CA LEU A 905 7.51 1.22 -31.17
C LEU A 905 7.71 2.69 -31.47
#